data_5d770a684c584eddcac0b0d947004ff8
#
_entry.id   5d770a684c584eddcac0b0d947004ff8
#
_cell.length_a   1.000
_cell.length_b   1.000
_cell.length_c   1.000
_cell.angle_alpha   90.00
_cell.angle_beta   90.00
_cell.angle_gamma   90.00
#
_symmetry.space_group_name_H-M   'P 1'
#
loop_
_entity.id
_entity.type
_entity.pdbx_description
1 polymer ?
#
loop_
_entity_poly.entity_id
_entity_poly.type
_entity_poly.pdbx_seq_one_letter_code
_entity_poly.pdbx_strand_id
1 'polypeptide(L)'
;MARHGWLTWWLALAIVVVLSAPAFTETTEDTKHPDPLDPFQRAVVDSLEFPERTTPQELLDAAIRAASVEALDPTSEFLEKFAVALEKEPDEQETLAHLGESFQTAELSRLERFLKKTAQPEQVQAVAFLIDEMQNAAQRKRTDTSRLKQAAVDLGSDNIFTRQQAATTLIEGGTSALPMLVEILMNTVPALNETPLSEADFRTRTLAETIIEDSGERGVRALTAWLGSDDFQRFPGIIYALNILVDSGCLPAGKQTNPDAVASLDLASVLFAPACASEFAAATREAAFQLLVKLEEQGHTDFGGKPLTHDLACQMLTTKLDQLLTPVGIPTPDSLTEGAATITSPRPTVEQYLWVTQTSRPEIRYLPPVACRSLRAGHIARDLSGLGCVHPRTVRLVLLAQSEALLIFQDDHFSALNALPTEAIIETLSGPTGFSTELAAEVLDDALDRSMPLAAAVAARAIREVPTNKPATISTIRQPLVRALAAPSALIQFEASQTLATVSPHLPFTGSSRLFDRLVYFASSSGTDRVLITYPNHDTAEFLKSSVAQFGFKASITSSGRSCVQGVRQSPDVRLVILSARLPDIGASEVVQLLQQESLGEHLPVLVVLDPLDDEKACRRRTRLVLSLTDFDNALLTDRLDSQFFPTVYQPGTAREVIKPPRFPETLTRIAGPQATDQNWRQIQASHRLQRAHIALDTLAQLSALGWDIREAFSVAQNGLRHAETFEPAMRLLTNMPSPDAQQSLFDLAWAPDLGKNVRETAVEALGESIRIHGILLTNSTLRIINDMYNISSRGGQSSIDRSLVALFQPPRQSAAADAQETN
;
A
#
# COMPACT_ATOMS: atom_id res chain seq x y z
N MET A 1 7.23 -5.00 27.89
CA MET A 1 7.88 -6.11 28.63
C MET A 1 7.32 -7.52 28.35
N ALA A 2 6.21 -7.71 27.65
CA ALA A 2 5.63 -9.07 27.42
C ALA A 2 5.91 -9.70 26.04
N ARG A 3 6.68 -9.06 25.16
CA ARG A 3 7.02 -9.58 23.81
C ARG A 3 8.38 -10.27 23.71
N HIS A 4 9.26 -10.13 24.70
CA HIS A 4 10.65 -10.62 24.62
C HIS A 4 10.81 -12.10 24.98
N GLY A 5 9.96 -12.68 25.83
CA GLY A 5 10.03 -14.11 26.14
C GLY A 5 9.47 -15.06 25.07
N TRP A 6 8.86 -14.53 24.00
CA TRP A 6 8.32 -15.32 22.91
C TRP A 6 9.37 -15.70 21.86
N LEU A 7 10.41 -14.89 21.71
CA LEU A 7 11.45 -15.10 20.69
C LEU A 7 12.34 -16.30 21.00
N THR A 8 12.82 -16.39 22.26
CA THR A 8 13.63 -17.50 22.76
C THR A 8 12.83 -18.80 22.80
N TRP A 9 11.55 -18.72 23.18
CA TRP A 9 10.66 -19.88 23.19
C TRP A 9 10.38 -20.42 21.76
N TRP A 10 10.28 -19.55 20.79
CA TRP A 10 10.10 -19.96 19.37
C TRP A 10 11.40 -20.51 18.77
N LEU A 11 12.56 -19.94 19.08
CA LEU A 11 13.87 -20.46 18.65
C LEU A 11 14.17 -21.83 19.29
N ALA A 12 13.98 -21.94 20.58
CA ALA A 12 14.14 -23.21 21.29
C ALA A 12 13.08 -24.23 20.86
N LEU A 13 11.84 -23.83 20.63
CA LEU A 13 10.77 -24.71 20.17
C LEU A 13 10.98 -25.16 18.71
N ALA A 14 11.40 -24.28 17.81
CA ALA A 14 11.69 -24.63 16.42
C ALA A 14 12.90 -25.61 16.33
N ILE A 15 13.91 -25.39 17.14
CA ILE A 15 15.09 -26.28 17.18
C ILE A 15 14.76 -27.61 17.91
N VAL A 16 14.05 -27.58 19.03
CA VAL A 16 13.73 -28.77 19.85
C VAL A 16 12.55 -29.60 19.29
N VAL A 17 11.55 -28.97 18.69
CA VAL A 17 10.40 -29.71 18.10
C VAL A 17 10.82 -30.48 16.83
N VAL A 18 11.78 -29.97 16.07
CA VAL A 18 12.29 -30.66 14.88
C VAL A 18 13.18 -31.87 15.25
N LEU A 19 13.82 -31.86 16.42
CA LEU A 19 14.71 -32.94 16.89
C LEU A 19 14.03 -33.95 17.78
N SER A 20 12.87 -33.65 18.36
CA SER A 20 12.09 -34.57 19.22
C SER A 20 10.98 -35.30 18.46
N ALA A 21 10.83 -35.16 17.15
CA ALA A 21 9.92 -35.99 16.38
C ALA A 21 10.37 -37.44 16.45
N PRO A 22 9.57 -38.37 17.07
CA PRO A 22 9.95 -39.77 17.13
C PRO A 22 10.09 -40.31 15.72
N ALA A 23 11.27 -40.89 15.44
CA ALA A 23 11.50 -41.61 14.20
C ALA A 23 10.43 -42.72 14.09
N PHE A 24 9.41 -42.49 13.28
CA PHE A 24 8.52 -43.55 12.82
C PHE A 24 9.35 -44.45 11.92
N THR A 25 9.87 -45.51 12.53
CA THR A 25 10.43 -46.64 11.81
C THR A 25 9.31 -47.35 11.10
N GLU A 26 9.13 -47.12 9.83
CA GLU A 26 8.63 -48.11 8.89
C GLU A 26 9.59 -48.24 7.74
N THR A 27 10.15 -49.41 7.70
CA THR A 27 11.05 -50.06 6.76
C THR A 27 10.71 -49.77 5.31
N THR A 28 11.62 -49.07 4.63
CA THR A 28 11.98 -49.36 3.23
C THR A 28 13.45 -49.01 3.03
N GLU A 29 14.18 -49.98 2.52
CA GLU A 29 15.58 -50.00 2.20
C GLU A 29 15.98 -48.79 1.29
N ASP A 30 17.16 -48.25 1.56
CA ASP A 30 17.89 -47.16 0.89
C ASP A 30 17.78 -45.76 1.52
N THR A 31 17.94 -45.67 2.86
CA THR A 31 18.53 -44.45 3.41
C THR A 31 20.04 -44.56 3.44
N LYS A 32 20.71 -43.87 2.54
CA LYS A 32 22.16 -43.61 2.68
C LYS A 32 22.34 -42.95 4.05
N HIS A 33 23.04 -43.63 4.95
CA HIS A 33 23.65 -43.00 6.11
C HIS A 33 24.48 -41.80 5.63
N PRO A 34 24.43 -40.64 6.31
CA PRO A 34 25.31 -39.55 5.97
C PRO A 34 26.75 -40.10 5.92
N ASP A 35 27.46 -39.81 4.84
CA ASP A 35 28.85 -40.26 4.65
C ASP A 35 29.65 -39.82 5.89
N PRO A 36 30.43 -40.74 6.51
CA PRO A 36 31.26 -40.40 7.66
C PRO A 36 32.19 -39.25 7.28
N LEU A 37 32.33 -38.23 8.17
CA LEU A 37 33.24 -37.11 7.98
C LEU A 37 34.59 -37.58 7.49
N ASP A 38 35.13 -36.93 6.48
CA ASP A 38 36.48 -37.24 6.01
C ASP A 38 37.51 -36.94 7.13
N PRO A 39 38.72 -37.47 7.06
CA PRO A 39 39.76 -37.27 8.09
C PRO A 39 40.06 -35.79 8.36
N PHE A 40 39.98 -34.92 7.34
CA PHE A 40 40.22 -33.49 7.50
C PHE A 40 39.03 -32.80 8.21
N GLN A 41 37.81 -33.07 7.80
CA GLN A 41 36.60 -32.57 8.44
C GLN A 41 36.57 -32.98 9.93
N ARG A 42 36.87 -34.26 10.21
CA ARG A 42 36.92 -34.78 11.57
C ARG A 42 37.99 -34.07 12.42
N ALA A 43 39.20 -33.87 11.89
CA ALA A 43 40.25 -33.15 12.60
C ALA A 43 39.86 -31.70 12.90
N VAL A 44 39.16 -31.02 12.00
CA VAL A 44 38.63 -29.68 12.25
C VAL A 44 37.57 -29.70 13.33
N VAL A 45 36.58 -30.60 13.25
CA VAL A 45 35.51 -30.73 14.25
C VAL A 45 36.09 -31.07 15.64
N ASP A 46 36.97 -32.05 15.74
CA ASP A 46 37.66 -32.42 17.00
C ASP A 46 38.40 -31.22 17.60
N SER A 47 38.99 -30.35 16.78
CA SER A 47 39.65 -29.11 17.22
C SER A 47 38.68 -28.06 17.70
N LEU A 48 37.42 -28.10 17.27
CA LEU A 48 36.36 -27.19 17.69
C LEU A 48 35.70 -27.63 19.03
N GLU A 49 35.78 -28.91 19.35
CA GLU A 49 35.26 -29.46 20.61
C GLU A 49 36.18 -29.20 21.81
N PHE A 50 37.50 -29.00 21.59
CA PHE A 50 38.44 -28.72 22.66
C PHE A 50 39.18 -27.40 22.43
N PRO A 51 39.21 -26.48 23.42
CA PRO A 51 38.54 -26.54 24.75
C PRO A 51 37.01 -26.40 24.66
N GLU A 52 36.30 -26.87 25.68
CA GLU A 52 34.85 -26.79 25.76
C GLU A 52 34.38 -25.31 25.60
N ARG A 53 33.58 -25.05 24.58
CA ARG A 53 33.07 -23.73 24.26
C ARG A 53 31.77 -23.48 25.00
N THR A 54 31.68 -22.38 25.69
CA THR A 54 30.52 -22.08 26.55
C THR A 54 29.87 -20.74 26.26
N THR A 55 30.57 -19.83 25.58
CA THR A 55 30.01 -18.52 25.26
C THR A 55 29.28 -18.53 23.90
N PRO A 56 28.22 -17.70 23.75
CA PRO A 56 27.51 -17.62 22.47
C PRO A 56 28.42 -17.29 21.29
N GLN A 57 29.41 -16.42 21.49
CA GLN A 57 30.36 -16.04 20.45
C GLN A 57 31.23 -17.22 19.98
N GLU A 58 31.78 -18.00 20.91
CA GLU A 58 32.62 -19.15 20.58
C GLU A 58 31.82 -20.27 19.90
N LEU A 59 30.56 -20.46 20.31
CA LEU A 59 29.67 -21.47 19.72
C LEU A 59 29.24 -21.11 18.29
N LEU A 60 28.94 -19.82 18.05
CA LEU A 60 28.61 -19.36 16.71
C LEU A 60 29.85 -19.42 15.77
N ASP A 61 31.05 -19.05 16.27
CA ASP A 61 32.31 -19.22 15.52
C ASP A 61 32.54 -20.69 15.17
N ALA A 62 32.29 -21.60 16.11
CA ALA A 62 32.41 -23.03 15.87
C ALA A 62 31.43 -23.53 14.79
N ALA A 63 30.16 -23.08 14.87
CA ALA A 63 29.17 -23.41 13.84
C ALA A 63 29.57 -22.91 12.43
N ILE A 64 30.08 -21.68 12.34
CA ILE A 64 30.56 -21.12 11.05
C ILE A 64 31.74 -21.90 10.52
N ARG A 65 32.70 -22.31 11.36
CA ARG A 65 33.85 -23.11 10.97
C ARG A 65 33.46 -24.53 10.56
N ALA A 66 32.55 -25.18 11.29
CA ALA A 66 32.03 -26.49 10.92
C ALA A 66 31.31 -26.45 9.57
N ALA A 67 30.51 -25.41 9.34
CA ALA A 67 29.86 -25.15 8.05
C ALA A 67 30.87 -24.89 6.90
N SER A 68 32.01 -24.29 7.19
CA SER A 68 33.07 -24.03 6.20
C SER A 68 33.75 -25.30 5.69
N VAL A 69 33.72 -26.38 6.45
CA VAL A 69 34.19 -27.71 6.06
C VAL A 69 33.05 -28.66 5.70
N GLU A 70 31.84 -28.12 5.49
CA GLU A 70 30.66 -28.86 5.05
C GLU A 70 30.21 -29.97 6.01
N ALA A 71 30.46 -29.84 7.32
CA ALA A 71 30.08 -30.79 8.35
C ALA A 71 28.69 -30.43 8.95
N LEU A 72 27.60 -31.08 8.46
CA LEU A 72 26.23 -30.70 8.80
C LEU A 72 25.85 -30.96 10.27
N ASP A 73 26.10 -32.21 10.75
CA ASP A 73 25.70 -32.60 12.11
C ASP A 73 26.43 -31.78 13.18
N PRO A 74 27.77 -31.57 13.12
CA PRO A 74 28.45 -30.64 14.02
C PRO A 74 27.98 -29.20 13.93
N THR A 75 27.67 -28.71 12.73
CA THR A 75 27.12 -27.34 12.55
C THR A 75 25.80 -27.19 13.29
N SER A 76 24.90 -28.17 13.15
CA SER A 76 23.60 -28.16 13.83
C SER A 76 23.76 -28.26 15.36
N GLU A 77 24.68 -29.13 15.83
CA GLU A 77 24.96 -29.27 17.28
C GLU A 77 25.51 -27.98 17.90
N PHE A 78 26.42 -27.29 17.22
CA PHE A 78 26.93 -26.01 17.71
C PHE A 78 25.87 -24.92 17.71
N LEU A 79 24.96 -24.89 16.72
CA LEU A 79 23.84 -23.94 16.70
C LEU A 79 22.81 -24.21 17.83
N GLU A 80 22.59 -25.46 18.20
CA GLU A 80 21.76 -25.82 19.37
C GLU A 80 22.38 -25.35 20.68
N LYS A 81 23.67 -25.65 20.87
CA LYS A 81 24.42 -25.17 22.05
C LYS A 81 24.44 -23.65 22.13
N PHE A 82 24.58 -22.98 20.97
CA PHE A 82 24.50 -21.55 20.84
C PHE A 82 23.16 -20.99 21.31
N ALA A 83 22.03 -21.56 20.83
CA ALA A 83 20.70 -21.13 21.23
C ALA A 83 20.48 -21.26 22.74
N VAL A 84 20.93 -22.38 23.35
CA VAL A 84 20.87 -22.60 24.80
C VAL A 84 21.77 -21.62 25.58
N ALA A 85 22.94 -21.28 25.02
CA ALA A 85 23.84 -20.33 25.66
C ALA A 85 23.28 -18.90 25.60
N LEU A 86 22.69 -18.51 24.48
CA LEU A 86 22.06 -17.20 24.29
C LEU A 86 20.88 -16.98 25.26
N GLU A 87 20.06 -18.02 25.49
CA GLU A 87 18.95 -17.98 26.45
C GLU A 87 19.39 -17.74 27.91
N LYS A 88 20.62 -18.09 28.25
CA LYS A 88 21.16 -17.89 29.59
C LYS A 88 21.78 -16.50 29.80
N GLU A 89 21.95 -15.71 28.73
CA GLU A 89 22.52 -14.38 28.82
C GLU A 89 21.55 -13.40 29.50
N PRO A 90 22.02 -12.57 30.44
CA PRO A 90 21.16 -11.65 31.16
C PRO A 90 20.58 -10.52 30.30
N ASP A 91 21.28 -10.15 29.21
CA ASP A 91 20.84 -9.20 28.20
C ASP A 91 21.07 -9.78 26.79
N GLU A 92 20.05 -10.49 26.31
CA GLU A 92 20.04 -11.12 25.01
C GLU A 92 20.25 -10.10 23.87
N GLN A 93 19.68 -8.91 23.98
CA GLN A 93 19.77 -7.87 22.94
C GLN A 93 21.19 -7.28 22.85
N GLU A 94 21.85 -7.09 23.97
CA GLU A 94 23.24 -6.62 23.98
C GLU A 94 24.17 -7.68 23.43
N THR A 95 23.96 -8.96 23.78
CA THR A 95 24.72 -10.09 23.28
C THR A 95 24.53 -10.25 21.77
N LEU A 96 23.30 -10.19 21.24
CA LEU A 96 23.01 -10.22 19.81
C LEU A 96 23.69 -9.05 19.08
N ALA A 97 23.64 -7.85 19.65
CA ALA A 97 24.32 -6.69 19.07
C ALA A 97 25.86 -6.89 18.99
N HIS A 98 26.46 -7.42 20.07
CA HIS A 98 27.89 -7.72 20.10
C HIS A 98 28.28 -8.79 19.08
N LEU A 99 27.45 -9.85 18.92
CA LEU A 99 27.67 -10.89 17.91
C LEU A 99 27.55 -10.32 16.49
N GLY A 100 26.53 -9.46 16.23
CA GLY A 100 26.36 -8.79 14.93
C GLY A 100 27.51 -7.82 14.59
N GLU A 101 28.22 -7.27 15.60
CA GLU A 101 29.45 -6.46 15.41
C GLU A 101 30.69 -7.33 15.20
N SER A 102 30.76 -8.51 15.82
CA SER A 102 31.93 -9.40 15.82
C SER A 102 32.06 -10.24 14.57
N PHE A 103 30.93 -10.65 13.96
CA PHE A 103 30.94 -11.51 12.77
C PHE A 103 30.68 -10.73 11.49
N GLN A 104 31.49 -11.00 10.46
CA GLN A 104 31.31 -10.38 9.16
C GLN A 104 30.06 -10.92 8.46
N THR A 105 29.34 -10.05 7.76
CA THR A 105 28.17 -10.45 6.93
C THR A 105 28.47 -11.57 5.95
N ALA A 106 29.71 -11.62 5.43
CA ALA A 106 30.14 -12.67 4.51
C ALA A 106 30.21 -14.06 5.19
N GLU A 107 30.60 -14.13 6.44
CA GLU A 107 30.67 -15.37 7.24
C GLU A 107 29.29 -15.90 7.54
N LEU A 108 28.40 -15.05 8.03
CA LEU A 108 27.00 -15.39 8.29
C LEU A 108 26.26 -15.82 7.00
N SER A 109 26.52 -15.15 5.88
CA SER A 109 25.96 -15.53 4.57
C SER A 109 26.52 -16.86 4.04
N ARG A 110 27.71 -17.29 4.45
CA ARG A 110 28.23 -18.65 4.12
C ARG A 110 27.50 -19.71 4.92
N LEU A 111 27.32 -19.49 6.22
CA LEU A 111 26.53 -20.37 7.08
C LEU A 111 25.11 -20.56 6.53
N GLU A 112 24.42 -19.48 6.22
CA GLU A 112 23.07 -19.53 5.65
C GLU A 112 23.03 -20.29 4.31
N ARG A 113 23.98 -20.05 3.39
CA ARG A 113 24.06 -20.76 2.12
C ARG A 113 24.36 -22.25 2.27
N PHE A 114 25.17 -22.61 3.24
CA PHE A 114 25.47 -24.02 3.52
C PHE A 114 24.19 -24.72 4.02
N LEU A 115 23.50 -24.15 4.98
CA LEU A 115 22.27 -24.71 5.51
C LEU A 115 21.15 -24.79 4.46
N LYS A 116 21.03 -23.82 3.58
CA LYS A 116 20.07 -23.88 2.44
C LYS A 116 20.28 -25.09 1.52
N LYS A 117 21.49 -25.63 1.45
CA LYS A 117 21.79 -26.80 0.62
C LYS A 117 21.60 -28.13 1.36
N THR A 118 21.77 -28.16 2.67
CA THR A 118 21.96 -29.38 3.45
C THR A 118 20.94 -29.60 4.56
N ALA A 119 20.36 -28.51 5.11
CA ALA A 119 19.47 -28.56 6.26
C ALA A 119 17.97 -28.55 5.86
N GLN A 120 17.11 -28.82 6.83
CA GLN A 120 15.67 -28.74 6.65
C GLN A 120 15.21 -27.28 6.51
N PRO A 121 14.12 -26.98 5.76
CA PRO A 121 13.64 -25.61 5.53
C PRO A 121 13.41 -24.80 6.80
N GLU A 122 12.96 -25.45 7.88
CA GLU A 122 12.68 -24.82 9.17
C GLU A 122 13.96 -24.34 9.88
N GLN A 123 15.04 -25.14 9.82
CA GLN A 123 16.35 -24.77 10.37
C GLN A 123 16.96 -23.60 9.60
N VAL A 124 16.83 -23.60 8.28
CA VAL A 124 17.29 -22.50 7.42
C VAL A 124 16.57 -21.21 7.79
N GLN A 125 15.26 -21.28 8.01
CA GLN A 125 14.44 -20.11 8.34
C GLN A 125 14.78 -19.58 9.73
N ALA A 126 15.02 -20.45 10.71
CA ALA A 126 15.43 -20.05 12.07
C ALA A 126 16.79 -19.34 12.08
N VAL A 127 17.78 -19.88 11.33
CA VAL A 127 19.11 -19.26 11.23
C VAL A 127 19.07 -17.93 10.45
N ALA A 128 18.31 -17.86 9.37
CA ALA A 128 18.13 -16.60 8.63
C ALA A 128 17.51 -15.52 9.54
N PHE A 129 16.50 -15.88 10.32
CA PHE A 129 15.88 -14.99 11.30
C PHE A 129 16.88 -14.54 12.39
N LEU A 130 17.70 -15.46 12.91
CA LEU A 130 18.74 -15.12 13.89
C LEU A 130 19.76 -14.12 13.33
N ILE A 131 20.22 -14.35 12.10
CA ILE A 131 21.16 -13.45 11.40
C ILE A 131 20.55 -12.05 11.25
N ASP A 132 19.30 -11.97 10.85
CA ASP A 132 18.57 -10.69 10.73
C ASP A 132 18.45 -10.00 12.10
N GLU A 133 18.13 -10.72 13.17
CA GLU A 133 18.03 -10.13 14.52
C GLU A 133 19.39 -9.66 15.05
N MET A 134 20.46 -10.39 14.81
CA MET A 134 21.82 -9.95 15.16
C MET A 134 22.20 -8.65 14.41
N GLN A 135 21.93 -8.58 13.12
CA GLN A 135 22.20 -7.37 12.31
C GLN A 135 21.34 -6.19 12.78
N ASN A 136 20.08 -6.43 13.07
CA ASN A 136 19.14 -5.42 13.58
C ASN A 136 19.54 -4.93 14.97
N ALA A 137 20.00 -5.81 15.87
CA ALA A 137 20.47 -5.45 17.20
C ALA A 137 21.76 -4.60 17.12
N ALA A 138 22.73 -5.00 16.31
CA ALA A 138 23.95 -4.23 16.05
C ALA A 138 23.62 -2.85 15.45
N GLN A 139 22.70 -2.79 14.50
CA GLN A 139 22.27 -1.52 13.90
C GLN A 139 21.56 -0.63 14.92
N ARG A 140 20.68 -1.17 15.77
CA ARG A 140 20.02 -0.41 16.85
C ARG A 140 21.05 0.18 17.82
N LYS A 141 22.07 -0.58 18.20
CA LYS A 141 23.14 -0.13 19.09
C LYS A 141 23.99 0.98 18.43
N ARG A 142 24.36 0.82 17.14
CA ARG A 142 25.11 1.85 16.38
C ARG A 142 24.33 3.14 16.23
N THR A 143 23.00 3.06 16.08
CA THR A 143 22.11 4.21 15.87
C THR A 143 21.47 4.72 17.17
N ASP A 144 21.87 4.22 18.34
CA ASP A 144 21.32 4.67 19.62
C ASP A 144 21.66 6.16 19.85
N THR A 145 20.62 6.96 19.90
CA THR A 145 20.72 8.42 20.05
C THR A 145 21.42 8.83 21.34
N SER A 146 21.25 8.08 22.42
CA SER A 146 21.87 8.37 23.72
C SER A 146 23.37 8.15 23.64
N ARG A 147 23.81 7.05 23.07
CA ARG A 147 25.22 6.72 22.81
C ARG A 147 25.87 7.75 21.90
N LEU A 148 25.20 8.15 20.82
CA LEU A 148 25.71 9.14 19.86
C LEU A 148 25.80 10.54 20.49
N LYS A 149 24.83 10.96 21.29
CA LYS A 149 24.90 12.24 22.06
C LYS A 149 26.05 12.26 23.03
N GLN A 150 26.26 11.17 23.78
CA GLN A 150 27.41 11.10 24.70
C GLN A 150 28.74 11.17 23.94
N ALA A 151 28.85 10.45 22.82
CA ALA A 151 30.04 10.52 21.98
C ALA A 151 30.28 11.94 21.41
N ALA A 152 29.21 12.68 21.05
CA ALA A 152 29.34 14.07 20.60
C ALA A 152 29.89 14.99 21.71
N VAL A 153 29.48 14.77 22.94
CA VAL A 153 30.05 15.49 24.12
C VAL A 153 31.50 15.09 24.34
N ASP A 154 31.81 13.78 24.32
CA ASP A 154 33.14 13.25 24.58
C ASP A 154 34.16 13.61 23.49
N LEU A 155 33.71 14.01 22.29
CA LEU A 155 34.54 14.55 21.21
C LEU A 155 35.26 15.83 21.64
N GLY A 156 34.66 16.61 22.56
CA GLY A 156 35.28 17.81 23.19
C GLY A 156 36.22 17.51 24.35
N SER A 157 36.39 16.25 24.77
CA SER A 157 37.21 15.88 25.90
C SER A 157 38.69 16.20 25.72
N ASP A 158 39.37 16.59 26.77
CA ASP A 158 40.83 16.78 26.76
C ASP A 158 41.62 15.47 26.63
N ASN A 159 41.01 14.34 27.03
CA ASN A 159 41.61 13.01 26.92
C ASN A 159 41.58 12.51 25.46
N ILE A 160 42.77 12.25 24.89
CA ILE A 160 42.93 11.78 23.52
C ILE A 160 42.22 10.43 23.24
N PHE A 161 42.27 9.49 24.21
CA PHE A 161 41.65 8.18 24.07
C PHE A 161 40.11 8.30 24.04
N THR A 162 39.56 9.14 24.93
CA THR A 162 38.12 9.41 24.97
C THR A 162 37.66 10.04 23.66
N ARG A 163 38.39 11.02 23.13
CA ARG A 163 38.11 11.62 21.81
C ARG A 163 38.16 10.63 20.67
N GLN A 164 39.18 9.76 20.64
CA GLN A 164 39.30 8.74 19.57
C GLN A 164 38.15 7.74 19.64
N GLN A 165 37.80 7.28 20.83
CA GLN A 165 36.65 6.39 21.01
C GLN A 165 35.33 7.07 20.60
N ALA A 166 35.15 8.33 20.96
CA ALA A 166 33.99 9.13 20.56
C ALA A 166 33.91 9.28 19.03
N ALA A 167 35.03 9.61 18.39
CA ALA A 167 35.08 9.71 16.92
C ALA A 167 34.74 8.39 16.24
N THR A 168 35.30 7.26 16.70
CA THR A 168 34.95 5.92 16.19
C THR A 168 33.46 5.63 16.35
N THR A 169 32.89 5.92 17.53
CA THR A 169 31.45 5.73 17.79
C THR A 169 30.57 6.55 16.83
N LEU A 170 30.93 7.80 16.54
CA LEU A 170 30.20 8.66 15.61
C LEU A 170 30.34 8.18 14.15
N ILE A 171 31.53 7.71 13.76
CA ILE A 171 31.76 7.11 12.43
C ILE A 171 30.91 5.84 12.25
N GLU A 172 30.89 4.95 13.27
CA GLU A 172 30.04 3.74 13.26
C GLU A 172 28.55 4.07 13.21
N GLY A 173 28.12 5.16 13.84
CA GLY A 173 26.76 5.70 13.79
C GLY A 173 26.33 6.16 12.39
N GLY A 174 27.29 6.44 11.51
CA GLY A 174 27.08 6.85 10.13
C GLY A 174 26.14 8.05 10.01
N THR A 175 25.14 7.95 9.15
CA THR A 175 24.18 9.06 8.93
C THR A 175 23.34 9.41 10.17
N SER A 176 23.19 8.50 11.14
CA SER A 176 22.48 8.77 12.38
C SER A 176 23.26 9.70 13.32
N ALA A 177 24.57 9.86 13.13
CA ALA A 177 25.40 10.79 13.89
C ALA A 177 25.33 12.24 13.34
N LEU A 178 24.89 12.43 12.09
CA LEU A 178 24.87 13.75 11.43
C LEU A 178 24.13 14.83 12.23
N PRO A 179 22.99 14.57 12.90
CA PRO A 179 22.32 15.58 13.71
C PRO A 179 23.22 16.15 14.81
N MET A 180 24.00 15.30 15.48
CA MET A 180 24.91 15.70 16.54
C MET A 180 26.12 16.48 15.99
N LEU A 181 26.63 16.04 14.83
CA LEU A 181 27.73 16.73 14.16
C LEU A 181 27.32 18.12 13.65
N VAL A 182 26.13 18.27 13.08
CA VAL A 182 25.56 19.55 12.66
C VAL A 182 25.38 20.48 13.86
N GLU A 183 24.94 19.96 15.03
CA GLU A 183 24.80 20.74 16.24
C GLU A 183 26.18 21.22 16.78
N ILE A 184 27.22 20.40 16.69
CA ILE A 184 28.61 20.81 16.99
C ILE A 184 29.03 21.96 16.05
N LEU A 185 28.77 21.84 14.73
CA LEU A 185 29.11 22.89 13.78
C LEU A 185 28.37 24.18 14.08
N MET A 186 27.08 24.13 14.40
CA MET A 186 26.28 25.31 14.76
C MET A 186 26.89 26.06 15.96
N ASN A 187 27.47 25.34 16.92
CA ASN A 187 28.04 25.92 18.13
C ASN A 187 29.52 26.32 17.96
N THR A 188 30.25 25.74 17.01
CA THR A 188 31.71 25.91 16.90
C THR A 188 32.19 26.63 15.63
N VAL A 189 31.33 26.88 14.65
CA VAL A 189 31.68 27.65 13.45
C VAL A 189 31.49 29.13 13.71
N PRO A 190 32.53 29.99 13.56
CA PRO A 190 32.45 31.43 13.84
C PRO A 190 31.41 32.17 12.99
N ALA A 191 31.17 31.71 11.76
CA ALA A 191 30.15 32.29 10.87
C ALA A 191 28.69 31.95 11.33
N LEU A 192 28.52 30.98 12.20
CA LEU A 192 27.22 30.54 12.72
C LEU A 192 27.01 30.91 14.19
N ASN A 193 28.11 31.26 14.91
CA ASN A 193 28.07 31.57 16.36
C ASN A 193 28.92 32.80 16.62
N GLU A 194 28.35 33.84 17.27
CA GLU A 194 29.02 35.09 17.62
C GLU A 194 29.96 34.96 18.82
N THR A 195 29.95 33.79 19.52
CA THR A 195 30.79 33.62 20.70
C THR A 195 32.26 33.35 20.33
N PRO A 196 33.23 33.89 21.11
CA PRO A 196 34.63 33.58 20.85
C PRO A 196 34.92 32.10 21.14
N LEU A 197 35.56 31.42 20.19
CA LEU A 197 35.86 29.99 20.27
C LEU A 197 37.10 29.71 21.12
N SER A 198 37.04 28.66 21.92
CA SER A 198 38.18 28.10 22.63
C SER A 198 39.01 27.19 21.70
N GLU A 199 40.21 26.86 22.13
CA GLU A 199 41.05 25.87 21.42
C GLU A 199 40.40 24.48 21.40
N ALA A 200 39.62 24.14 22.42
CA ALA A 200 38.85 22.90 22.49
C ALA A 200 37.75 22.88 21.42
N ASP A 201 37.04 24.01 21.24
CA ASP A 201 36.00 24.13 20.23
C ASP A 201 36.58 23.98 18.81
N PHE A 202 37.75 24.54 18.55
CA PHE A 202 38.42 24.42 17.29
C PHE A 202 38.80 22.95 16.98
N ARG A 203 39.35 22.23 18.00
CA ARG A 203 39.68 20.80 17.86
C ARG A 203 38.42 19.93 17.60
N THR A 204 37.36 20.19 18.37
CA THR A 204 36.08 19.46 18.23
C THR A 204 35.46 19.69 16.86
N ARG A 205 35.50 20.94 16.35
CA ARG A 205 35.05 21.27 15.00
C ARG A 205 35.81 20.49 13.93
N THR A 206 37.16 20.51 13.97
CA THR A 206 37.97 19.82 12.96
C THR A 206 37.68 18.31 12.93
N LEU A 207 37.47 17.70 14.11
CA LEU A 207 37.08 16.29 14.17
C LEU A 207 35.69 16.06 13.60
N ALA A 208 34.72 16.93 13.90
CA ALA A 208 33.37 16.85 13.36
C ALA A 208 33.36 16.99 11.82
N GLU A 209 34.14 17.94 11.27
CA GLU A 209 34.32 18.13 9.84
C GLU A 209 34.88 16.86 9.18
N THR A 210 35.92 16.23 9.75
CA THR A 210 36.51 14.99 9.25
C THR A 210 35.49 13.83 9.26
N ILE A 211 34.70 13.69 10.31
CA ILE A 211 33.67 12.63 10.41
C ILE A 211 32.56 12.85 9.38
N ILE A 212 32.21 14.11 9.11
CA ILE A 212 31.25 14.46 8.07
C ILE A 212 31.82 14.08 6.68
N GLU A 213 33.09 14.39 6.40
CA GLU A 213 33.76 13.98 5.15
C GLU A 213 33.71 12.46 4.95
N ASP A 214 33.98 11.67 6.00
CA ASP A 214 33.95 10.22 5.97
C ASP A 214 32.53 9.66 5.66
N SER A 215 31.47 10.41 5.93
CA SER A 215 30.10 10.02 5.60
C SER A 215 29.81 9.99 4.09
N GLY A 216 30.58 10.68 3.27
CA GLY A 216 30.62 10.64 1.83
C GLY A 216 29.26 10.91 1.16
N GLU A 217 28.97 10.20 0.07
CA GLU A 217 27.71 10.32 -0.66
C GLU A 217 26.47 10.07 0.21
N ARG A 218 26.57 9.15 1.19
CA ARG A 218 25.47 8.88 2.14
C ARG A 218 25.17 10.09 3.00
N GLY A 219 26.20 10.81 3.44
CA GLY A 219 26.10 12.08 4.16
C GLY A 219 25.38 13.14 3.34
N VAL A 220 25.73 13.30 2.06
CA VAL A 220 25.05 14.23 1.14
C VAL A 220 23.56 13.89 1.07
N ARG A 221 23.21 12.63 0.84
CA ARG A 221 21.79 12.20 0.71
C ARG A 221 21.00 12.44 2.00
N ALA A 222 21.59 12.13 3.15
CA ALA A 222 20.94 12.32 4.45
C ALA A 222 20.73 13.81 4.79
N LEU A 223 21.76 14.65 4.59
CA LEU A 223 21.67 16.10 4.82
C LEU A 223 20.71 16.78 3.84
N THR A 224 20.67 16.33 2.59
CA THR A 224 19.72 16.84 1.60
C THR A 224 18.28 16.47 1.97
N ALA A 225 18.04 15.25 2.49
CA ALA A 225 16.74 14.87 3.03
C ALA A 225 16.33 15.72 4.24
N TRP A 226 17.31 16.14 5.06
CA TRP A 226 17.05 17.00 6.21
C TRP A 226 16.71 18.44 5.78
N LEU A 227 17.35 19.02 4.77
CA LEU A 227 16.93 20.30 4.17
C LEU A 227 15.48 20.22 3.62
N GLY A 228 15.02 19.04 3.24
CA GLY A 228 13.63 18.81 2.90
C GLY A 228 12.65 18.82 4.09
N SER A 229 13.09 19.02 5.34
CA SER A 229 12.25 19.10 6.54
C SER A 229 11.88 20.54 6.90
N ASP A 230 11.06 20.71 7.93
CA ASP A 230 10.65 22.02 8.46
C ASP A 230 11.61 22.54 9.57
N ASP A 231 12.78 21.93 9.72
CA ASP A 231 13.76 22.28 10.76
C ASP A 231 14.69 23.44 10.29
N PHE A 232 14.09 24.56 9.94
CA PHE A 232 14.78 25.73 9.38
C PHE A 232 15.90 26.30 10.27
N GLN A 233 15.82 26.08 11.59
CA GLN A 233 16.83 26.57 12.53
C GLN A 233 18.19 25.92 12.30
N ARG A 234 18.25 24.69 11.80
CA ARG A 234 19.49 23.94 11.57
C ARG A 234 20.03 24.06 10.15
N PHE A 235 19.32 24.73 9.25
CA PHE A 235 19.74 24.89 7.85
C PHE A 235 21.15 25.49 7.70
N PRO A 236 21.58 26.52 8.48
CA PRO A 236 22.93 27.04 8.36
C PRO A 236 24.00 25.97 8.60
N GLY A 237 23.85 25.15 9.63
CA GLY A 237 24.77 24.06 9.94
C GLY A 237 24.75 22.93 8.90
N ILE A 238 23.54 22.60 8.38
CA ILE A 238 23.36 21.61 7.32
C ILE A 238 24.05 22.07 6.02
N ILE A 239 23.85 23.34 5.63
CA ILE A 239 24.46 23.93 4.43
C ILE A 239 25.99 23.95 4.59
N TYR A 240 26.50 24.27 5.77
CA TYR A 240 27.92 24.21 6.05
C TYR A 240 28.48 22.79 5.93
N ALA A 241 27.80 21.79 6.50
CA ALA A 241 28.18 20.37 6.38
C ALA A 241 28.15 19.89 4.92
N LEU A 242 27.14 20.30 4.15
CA LEU A 242 27.07 20.01 2.72
C LEU A 242 28.21 20.66 1.94
N ASN A 243 28.61 21.88 2.30
CA ASN A 243 29.75 22.54 1.67
C ASN A 243 31.05 21.76 1.88
N ILE A 244 31.28 21.20 3.07
CA ILE A 244 32.42 20.29 3.35
C ILE A 244 32.40 19.10 2.40
N LEU A 245 31.27 18.42 2.27
CA LEU A 245 31.12 17.23 1.43
C LEU A 245 31.28 17.56 -0.07
N VAL A 246 30.82 18.74 -0.52
CA VAL A 246 31.03 19.21 -1.89
C VAL A 246 32.49 19.50 -2.16
N ASP A 247 33.22 20.12 -1.19
CA ASP A 247 34.66 20.38 -1.28
C ASP A 247 35.50 19.09 -1.35
N SER A 248 35.08 18.08 -0.61
CA SER A 248 35.74 16.76 -0.59
C SER A 248 35.42 15.91 -1.83
N GLY A 249 34.60 16.42 -2.78
CA GLY A 249 34.26 15.68 -4.01
C GLY A 249 33.32 14.51 -3.79
N CYS A 250 32.55 14.48 -2.71
CA CYS A 250 31.64 13.40 -2.35
C CYS A 250 30.32 13.40 -3.14
N LEU A 251 30.16 14.32 -4.10
CA LEU A 251 28.97 14.31 -4.97
C LEU A 251 29.02 13.15 -5.96
N PRO A 252 27.90 12.48 -6.21
CA PRO A 252 27.85 11.45 -7.24
C PRO A 252 28.24 12.08 -8.61
N ALA A 253 29.15 11.43 -9.33
CA ALA A 253 29.69 11.94 -10.60
C ALA A 253 28.55 12.28 -11.57
N GLY A 254 28.57 13.53 -12.07
CA GLY A 254 27.50 14.18 -12.80
C GLY A 254 27.04 13.46 -14.07
N LYS A 255 25.81 13.75 -14.48
CA LYS A 255 25.05 13.25 -15.64
C LYS A 255 24.82 11.74 -15.61
N GLN A 256 24.16 11.26 -14.60
CA GLN A 256 23.49 9.95 -14.71
C GLN A 256 22.36 10.08 -15.75
N THR A 257 22.63 9.55 -16.95
CA THR A 257 21.65 9.43 -18.05
C THR A 257 20.60 8.35 -17.78
N ASN A 258 20.66 7.72 -16.60
CA ASN A 258 19.68 6.70 -16.21
C ASN A 258 18.39 7.39 -15.75
N PRO A 259 17.23 7.17 -16.40
CA PRO A 259 15.93 7.69 -15.96
C PRO A 259 15.57 7.27 -14.54
N ASP A 260 16.10 6.14 -14.05
CA ASP A 260 15.94 5.71 -12.66
C ASP A 260 16.78 6.53 -11.68
N ALA A 261 17.81 7.22 -12.14
CA ALA A 261 18.58 8.21 -11.36
C ALA A 261 17.80 9.50 -11.05
N VAL A 262 16.63 9.68 -11.64
CA VAL A 262 15.65 10.68 -11.21
C VAL A 262 15.30 10.49 -9.72
N ALA A 263 15.62 9.33 -9.18
CA ALA A 263 15.46 9.05 -7.76
C ALA A 263 16.57 9.63 -6.86
N SER A 264 17.75 10.08 -7.32
CA SER A 264 18.72 10.77 -6.47
C SER A 264 18.28 12.20 -6.19
N LEU A 265 18.28 12.65 -4.95
CA LEU A 265 18.00 14.04 -4.60
C LEU A 265 18.97 14.97 -5.35
N ASP A 266 18.41 15.89 -6.08
CA ASP A 266 19.13 16.97 -6.73
C ASP A 266 19.40 18.02 -5.65
N LEU A 267 20.64 18.06 -5.14
CA LEU A 267 21.03 18.97 -4.07
C LEU A 267 20.71 20.45 -4.44
N ALA A 268 20.87 20.82 -5.69
CA ALA A 268 20.57 22.17 -6.14
C ALA A 268 19.09 22.52 -5.92
N SER A 269 18.18 21.59 -6.18
CA SER A 269 16.73 21.87 -6.07
C SER A 269 16.29 22.23 -4.64
N VAL A 270 16.89 21.62 -3.62
CA VAL A 270 16.54 21.90 -2.21
C VAL A 270 17.23 23.17 -1.67
N LEU A 271 18.22 23.72 -2.38
CA LEU A 271 18.92 24.94 -1.99
C LEU A 271 18.29 26.23 -2.53
N PHE A 272 17.40 26.12 -3.56
CA PHE A 272 16.79 27.33 -4.14
C PHE A 272 15.91 28.09 -3.15
N ALA A 273 15.08 27.40 -2.37
CA ALA A 273 14.25 28.06 -1.37
C ALA A 273 15.12 28.71 -0.27
N PRO A 274 16.07 28.03 0.38
CA PRO A 274 16.98 28.65 1.33
C PRO A 274 17.77 29.84 0.77
N ALA A 275 18.13 29.83 -0.50
CA ALA A 275 18.87 30.93 -1.14
C ALA A 275 18.02 32.16 -1.48
N CYS A 276 16.75 31.99 -1.87
CA CYS A 276 15.93 33.02 -2.46
C CYS A 276 14.72 33.47 -1.62
N ALA A 277 14.22 32.64 -0.70
CA ALA A 277 13.04 32.97 0.10
C ALA A 277 13.38 33.94 1.23
N SER A 278 12.53 34.95 1.43
CA SER A 278 12.73 36.02 2.42
C SER A 278 12.58 35.55 3.87
N GLU A 279 11.98 34.40 4.10
CA GLU A 279 11.79 33.82 5.43
C GLU A 279 13.10 33.35 6.08
N PHE A 280 14.13 33.04 5.29
CA PHE A 280 15.43 32.61 5.79
C PHE A 280 16.32 33.81 6.18
N ALA A 281 17.13 33.60 7.22
CA ALA A 281 18.12 34.57 7.67
C ALA A 281 19.10 34.96 6.53
N ALA A 282 19.58 36.18 6.50
CA ALA A 282 20.50 36.66 5.46
C ALA A 282 21.77 35.78 5.34
N ALA A 283 22.34 35.33 6.48
CA ALA A 283 23.49 34.43 6.49
C ALA A 283 23.18 33.07 5.85
N THR A 284 21.99 32.51 6.10
CA THR A 284 21.56 31.26 5.50
C THR A 284 21.37 31.39 4.01
N ARG A 285 20.75 32.51 3.56
CA ARG A 285 20.56 32.79 2.13
C ARG A 285 21.90 32.90 1.41
N GLU A 286 22.84 33.65 1.97
CA GLU A 286 24.17 33.81 1.40
C GLU A 286 24.92 32.47 1.33
N ALA A 287 24.92 31.67 2.41
CA ALA A 287 25.57 30.35 2.42
C ALA A 287 24.96 29.41 1.37
N ALA A 288 23.64 29.37 1.26
CA ALA A 288 22.94 28.54 0.24
C ALA A 288 23.25 29.05 -1.19
N PHE A 289 23.30 30.35 -1.39
CA PHE A 289 23.66 30.96 -2.67
C PHE A 289 25.09 30.58 -3.08
N GLN A 290 26.04 30.70 -2.18
CA GLN A 290 27.46 30.35 -2.43
C GLN A 290 27.60 28.84 -2.75
N LEU A 291 26.89 28.00 -2.06
CA LEU A 291 26.89 26.57 -2.37
C LEU A 291 26.28 26.26 -3.75
N LEU A 292 25.22 26.98 -4.16
CA LEU A 292 24.61 26.84 -5.50
C LEU A 292 25.58 27.29 -6.59
N VAL A 293 26.30 28.43 -6.42
CA VAL A 293 27.33 28.91 -7.35
C VAL A 293 28.42 27.84 -7.51
N LYS A 294 28.87 27.24 -6.42
CA LYS A 294 29.87 26.17 -6.43
C LYS A 294 29.40 24.93 -7.18
N LEU A 295 28.13 24.54 -6.99
CA LEU A 295 27.52 23.44 -7.73
C LEU A 295 27.44 23.74 -9.24
N GLU A 296 27.20 25.00 -9.64
CA GLU A 296 27.25 25.42 -11.04
C GLU A 296 28.68 25.31 -11.60
N GLU A 297 29.69 25.83 -10.88
CA GLU A 297 31.11 25.71 -11.26
C GLU A 297 31.57 24.25 -11.45
N GLN A 298 31.05 23.32 -10.61
CA GLN A 298 31.34 21.90 -10.73
C GLN A 298 30.47 21.17 -11.77
N GLY A 299 29.55 21.89 -12.42
CA GLY A 299 28.68 21.32 -13.48
C GLY A 299 27.52 20.46 -12.97
N HIS A 300 27.16 20.54 -11.69
CA HIS A 300 26.03 19.82 -11.11
C HIS A 300 24.70 20.53 -11.32
N THR A 301 24.71 21.84 -11.63
CA THR A 301 23.54 22.63 -12.01
C THR A 301 23.95 23.59 -13.15
N ASP A 302 22.99 24.14 -13.87
CA ASP A 302 23.23 25.10 -14.95
C ASP A 302 22.16 26.20 -14.90
N PHE A 303 22.58 27.41 -14.62
CA PHE A 303 21.70 28.60 -14.62
C PHE A 303 21.62 29.25 -16.00
N GLY A 304 22.24 28.65 -17.03
CA GLY A 304 22.25 29.17 -18.38
C GLY A 304 22.99 30.52 -18.50
N GLY A 305 24.00 30.76 -17.66
CA GLY A 305 24.74 32.02 -17.60
C GLY A 305 23.94 33.22 -17.05
N LYS A 306 22.78 32.98 -16.42
CA LYS A 306 21.97 34.02 -15.81
C LYS A 306 22.27 34.13 -14.32
N PRO A 307 22.24 35.32 -13.71
CA PRO A 307 22.37 35.44 -12.28
C PRO A 307 21.15 34.76 -11.59
N LEU A 308 21.40 34.07 -10.48
CA LEU A 308 20.34 33.47 -9.68
C LEU A 308 19.44 34.57 -9.11
N THR A 309 18.21 34.60 -9.57
CA THR A 309 17.15 35.49 -9.10
C THR A 309 15.97 34.67 -8.59
N HIS A 310 15.12 35.30 -7.80
CA HIS A 310 13.88 34.66 -7.34
C HIS A 310 13.04 34.07 -8.51
N ASP A 311 12.88 34.82 -9.59
CA ASP A 311 12.09 34.39 -10.75
C ASP A 311 12.75 33.20 -11.47
N LEU A 312 14.09 33.17 -11.56
CA LEU A 312 14.81 32.05 -12.14
C LEU A 312 14.66 30.81 -11.26
N ALA A 313 14.76 30.93 -9.93
CA ALA A 313 14.53 29.85 -8.99
C ALA A 313 13.10 29.26 -9.12
N CYS A 314 12.07 30.14 -9.17
CA CYS A 314 10.69 29.71 -9.41
C CYS A 314 10.54 28.97 -10.76
N GLN A 315 11.17 29.47 -11.83
CA GLN A 315 11.12 28.85 -13.15
C GLN A 315 11.79 27.45 -13.15
N MET A 316 12.99 27.36 -12.58
CA MET A 316 13.74 26.10 -12.52
C MET A 316 12.99 25.04 -11.69
N LEU A 317 12.52 25.39 -10.50
CA LEU A 317 11.74 24.48 -9.63
C LEU A 317 10.41 24.09 -10.28
N THR A 318 9.70 25.00 -10.95
CA THR A 318 8.46 24.68 -11.69
C THR A 318 8.74 23.70 -12.82
N THR A 319 9.83 23.88 -13.57
CA THR A 319 10.23 22.97 -14.65
C THR A 319 10.56 21.58 -14.09
N LYS A 320 11.29 21.52 -12.97
CA LYS A 320 11.64 20.28 -12.30
C LYS A 320 10.40 19.56 -11.74
N LEU A 321 9.49 20.32 -11.11
CA LEU A 321 8.22 19.78 -10.62
C LEU A 321 7.39 19.18 -11.76
N ASP A 322 7.26 19.88 -12.87
CA ASP A 322 6.54 19.38 -14.05
C ASP A 322 7.16 18.10 -14.61
N GLN A 323 8.50 18.00 -14.65
CA GLN A 323 9.20 16.75 -15.04
C GLN A 323 8.91 15.59 -14.08
N LEU A 324 8.91 15.84 -12.76
CA LEU A 324 8.62 14.81 -11.77
C LEU A 324 7.16 14.34 -11.82
N LEU A 325 6.23 15.24 -12.12
CA LEU A 325 4.80 14.92 -12.23
C LEU A 325 4.40 14.39 -13.62
N THR A 326 5.28 14.48 -14.61
CA THR A 326 5.04 13.90 -15.93
C THR A 326 5.21 12.38 -15.83
N PRO A 327 4.23 11.55 -16.28
CA PRO A 327 4.39 10.12 -16.32
C PRO A 327 5.64 9.75 -17.12
N VAL A 328 6.52 8.95 -16.56
CA VAL A 328 7.64 8.41 -17.36
C VAL A 328 7.02 7.53 -18.42
N GLY A 329 7.21 7.91 -19.67
CA GLY A 329 6.77 7.07 -20.79
C GLY A 329 7.35 5.67 -20.60
N ILE A 330 6.45 4.69 -20.72
CA ILE A 330 6.80 3.29 -20.63
C ILE A 330 7.89 3.04 -21.67
N PRO A 331 8.95 2.26 -21.31
CA PRO A 331 9.95 1.85 -22.29
C PRO A 331 9.23 1.22 -23.47
N THR A 332 9.46 1.77 -24.66
CA THR A 332 8.92 1.17 -25.88
C THR A 332 9.39 -0.28 -26.00
N PRO A 333 8.59 -1.18 -26.56
CA PRO A 333 8.91 -2.62 -26.67
C PRO A 333 10.29 -2.91 -27.28
N ASP A 334 10.80 -1.98 -28.09
CA ASP A 334 12.12 -2.10 -28.77
C ASP A 334 13.31 -1.84 -27.83
N SER A 335 13.12 -1.26 -26.65
CA SER A 335 14.19 -1.03 -25.67
C SER A 335 14.42 -2.21 -24.71
N LEU A 336 13.55 -3.22 -24.75
CA LEU A 336 13.69 -4.45 -23.97
C LEU A 336 14.50 -5.48 -24.78
N THR A 337 15.77 -5.20 -24.96
CA THR A 337 16.73 -6.19 -25.46
C THR A 337 16.74 -7.45 -24.60
N GLU A 338 17.03 -8.58 -25.21
CA GLU A 338 16.94 -9.99 -24.82
C GLU A 338 17.48 -10.42 -23.42
N GLY A 339 17.74 -9.49 -22.52
CA GLY A 339 18.15 -9.73 -21.13
C GLY A 339 17.03 -9.50 -20.09
N ALA A 340 15.76 -9.53 -20.49
CA ALA A 340 14.65 -9.32 -19.57
C ALA A 340 14.67 -10.36 -18.45
N ALA A 341 15.03 -9.88 -17.27
CA ALA A 341 15.00 -10.61 -16.03
C ALA A 341 13.70 -11.44 -15.91
N THR A 342 13.90 -12.70 -15.60
CA THR A 342 12.84 -13.58 -15.14
C THR A 342 11.98 -12.86 -14.10
N ILE A 343 10.68 -13.02 -14.16
CA ILE A 343 9.61 -12.43 -13.28
C ILE A 343 9.84 -12.68 -11.77
N THR A 344 10.98 -13.21 -11.39
CA THR A 344 11.43 -13.48 -10.03
C THR A 344 12.12 -12.31 -9.34
N SER A 345 12.38 -11.19 -10.04
CA SER A 345 12.99 -10.01 -9.40
C SER A 345 11.94 -9.28 -8.56
N PRO A 346 12.26 -8.98 -7.29
CA PRO A 346 11.42 -8.08 -6.49
C PRO A 346 11.29 -6.75 -7.24
N ARG A 347 10.16 -6.05 -7.06
CA ARG A 347 9.96 -4.72 -7.67
C ARG A 347 11.18 -3.86 -7.39
N PRO A 348 11.71 -3.14 -8.39
CA PRO A 348 12.82 -2.26 -8.14
C PRO A 348 12.41 -1.26 -7.05
N THR A 349 13.14 -1.28 -5.95
CA THR A 349 13.01 -0.29 -4.89
C THR A 349 14.23 0.61 -4.92
N VAL A 350 14.03 1.87 -4.60
CA VAL A 350 15.09 2.87 -4.53
C VAL A 350 15.34 3.17 -3.07
N GLU A 351 16.62 3.15 -2.69
CA GLU A 351 17.05 3.60 -1.38
C GLU A 351 16.80 5.12 -1.26
N GLN A 352 15.92 5.50 -0.34
CA GLN A 352 15.55 6.88 -0.09
C GLN A 352 15.83 7.24 1.36
N TYR A 353 16.55 8.34 1.57
CA TYR A 353 16.70 8.95 2.88
C TYR A 353 15.48 9.82 3.18
N LEU A 354 14.91 9.63 4.35
CA LEU A 354 13.79 10.43 4.85
C LEU A 354 14.17 11.03 6.20
N TRP A 355 13.88 12.31 6.40
CA TRP A 355 14.00 12.90 7.72
C TRP A 355 12.77 12.57 8.55
N VAL A 356 12.97 11.91 9.69
CA VAL A 356 11.89 11.53 10.60
C VAL A 356 11.89 12.50 11.77
N THR A 357 10.93 13.41 11.80
CA THR A 357 10.84 14.49 12.80
C THR A 357 10.70 13.96 14.22
N GLN A 358 9.97 12.84 14.43
CA GLN A 358 9.77 12.24 15.76
C GLN A 358 11.08 11.75 16.38
N THR A 359 11.99 11.24 15.60
CA THR A 359 13.29 10.73 16.02
C THR A 359 14.43 11.73 15.79
N SER A 360 14.15 12.82 15.08
CA SER A 360 15.12 13.84 14.65
C SER A 360 16.36 13.23 14.00
N ARG A 361 16.16 12.25 13.12
CA ARG A 361 17.25 11.55 12.41
C ARG A 361 16.84 11.15 10.99
N PRO A 362 17.81 10.96 10.08
CA PRO A 362 17.55 10.37 8.78
C PRO A 362 17.32 8.86 8.93
N GLU A 363 16.28 8.35 8.25
CA GLU A 363 16.00 6.93 8.11
C GLU A 363 16.10 6.51 6.64
N ILE A 364 16.65 5.33 6.40
CA ILE A 364 16.69 4.74 5.06
C ILE A 364 15.43 3.92 4.86
N ARG A 365 14.69 4.22 3.80
CA ARG A 365 13.56 3.41 3.34
C ARG A 365 13.72 3.02 1.89
N TYR A 366 13.34 1.79 1.60
CA TYR A 366 13.32 1.27 0.23
C TYR A 366 11.92 1.47 -0.33
N LEU A 367 11.77 2.44 -1.21
CA LEU A 367 10.49 2.85 -1.75
C LEU A 367 10.39 2.53 -3.24
N PRO A 368 9.16 2.28 -3.76
CA PRO A 368 8.95 2.23 -5.20
C PRO A 368 9.37 3.56 -5.87
N PRO A 369 9.90 3.54 -7.10
CA PRO A 369 10.33 4.76 -7.81
C PRO A 369 9.25 5.84 -7.89
N VAL A 370 7.98 5.44 -8.05
CA VAL A 370 6.84 6.36 -8.09
C VAL A 370 6.69 7.10 -6.75
N ALA A 371 6.77 6.40 -5.62
CA ALA A 371 6.69 7.01 -4.30
C ALA A 371 7.86 7.99 -4.05
N CYS A 372 9.08 7.63 -4.47
CA CYS A 372 10.23 8.54 -4.40
C CYS A 372 10.03 9.83 -5.21
N ARG A 373 9.45 9.71 -6.41
CA ARG A 373 9.14 10.88 -7.26
C ARG A 373 8.08 11.78 -6.65
N SER A 374 7.00 11.20 -6.12
CA SER A 374 5.93 11.96 -5.47
C SER A 374 6.40 12.69 -4.22
N LEU A 375 7.28 12.07 -3.42
CA LEU A 375 7.93 12.72 -2.29
C LEU A 375 8.70 13.97 -2.68
N ARG A 376 9.53 13.85 -3.70
CA ARG A 376 10.33 14.96 -4.20
C ARG A 376 9.47 16.07 -4.78
N ALA A 377 8.44 15.69 -5.53
CA ALA A 377 7.47 16.63 -6.03
C ALA A 377 6.81 17.41 -4.87
N GLY A 378 6.48 16.71 -3.77
CA GLY A 378 5.96 17.34 -2.56
C GLY A 378 6.94 18.34 -1.92
N HIS A 379 8.23 17.99 -1.82
CA HIS A 379 9.25 18.91 -1.31
C HIS A 379 9.42 20.16 -2.20
N ILE A 380 9.55 19.97 -3.52
CA ILE A 380 9.65 21.09 -4.46
C ILE A 380 8.38 21.96 -4.42
N ALA A 381 7.21 21.35 -4.29
CA ALA A 381 5.96 22.07 -4.18
C ALA A 381 5.91 22.96 -2.94
N ARG A 382 6.40 22.45 -1.79
CA ARG A 382 6.53 23.26 -0.57
C ARG A 382 7.49 24.42 -0.77
N ASP A 383 8.66 24.19 -1.37
CA ASP A 383 9.67 25.20 -1.63
C ASP A 383 9.13 26.31 -2.55
N LEU A 384 8.37 25.94 -3.59
CA LEU A 384 7.69 26.90 -4.47
C LEU A 384 6.61 27.72 -3.73
N SER A 385 5.93 27.10 -2.77
CA SER A 385 4.97 27.81 -1.90
C SER A 385 5.68 28.82 -0.99
N GLY A 386 6.80 28.43 -0.36
CA GLY A 386 7.64 29.30 0.48
C GLY A 386 8.27 30.44 -0.31
N LEU A 387 8.62 30.21 -1.57
CA LEU A 387 9.06 31.29 -2.48
C LEU A 387 7.91 32.26 -2.88
N GLY A 388 6.64 31.84 -2.69
CA GLY A 388 5.50 32.66 -3.10
C GLY A 388 5.30 32.76 -4.60
N CYS A 389 5.63 31.72 -5.36
CA CYS A 389 5.47 31.68 -6.82
C CYS A 389 3.98 31.62 -7.20
N VAL A 390 3.43 32.71 -7.76
CA VAL A 390 1.99 32.88 -8.01
C VAL A 390 1.53 32.58 -9.45
N HIS A 391 2.43 32.11 -10.32
CA HIS A 391 2.04 31.79 -11.69
C HIS A 391 0.99 30.67 -11.73
N PRO A 392 -0.15 30.79 -12.46
CA PRO A 392 -1.27 29.85 -12.38
C PRO A 392 -0.87 28.38 -12.64
N ARG A 393 0.01 28.14 -13.62
CA ARG A 393 0.54 26.79 -13.89
C ARG A 393 1.33 26.25 -12.70
N THR A 394 2.19 27.06 -12.09
CA THR A 394 2.98 26.67 -10.92
C THR A 394 2.07 26.33 -9.75
N VAL A 395 1.07 27.18 -9.49
CA VAL A 395 0.08 26.92 -8.41
C VAL A 395 -0.60 25.58 -8.60
N ARG A 396 -1.11 25.25 -9.80
CA ARG A 396 -1.74 23.95 -10.06
C ARG A 396 -0.79 22.77 -9.83
N LEU A 397 0.45 22.86 -10.34
CA LEU A 397 1.45 21.80 -10.12
C LEU A 397 1.79 21.62 -8.64
N VAL A 398 1.88 22.71 -7.90
CA VAL A 398 2.11 22.69 -6.44
C VAL A 398 0.96 21.96 -5.73
N LEU A 399 -0.28 22.37 -5.99
CA LEU A 399 -1.47 21.76 -5.36
C LEU A 399 -1.60 20.25 -5.73
N LEU A 400 -1.27 19.92 -6.97
CA LEU A 400 -1.25 18.54 -7.45
C LEU A 400 -0.24 17.68 -6.68
N ALA A 401 0.98 18.17 -6.53
CA ALA A 401 2.05 17.46 -5.83
C ALA A 401 1.76 17.32 -4.33
N GLN A 402 1.25 18.37 -3.68
CA GLN A 402 0.88 18.36 -2.27
C GLN A 402 -0.27 17.38 -2.00
N SER A 403 -1.27 17.37 -2.87
CA SER A 403 -2.41 16.44 -2.77
C SER A 403 -1.98 14.98 -2.91
N GLU A 404 -1.05 14.66 -3.82
CA GLU A 404 -0.51 13.30 -3.96
C GLU A 404 0.34 12.92 -2.75
N ALA A 405 1.20 13.82 -2.27
CA ALA A 405 2.08 13.58 -1.13
C ALA A 405 1.30 13.32 0.17
N LEU A 406 0.09 13.88 0.31
CA LEU A 406 -0.75 13.74 1.50
C LEU A 406 -1.09 12.27 1.84
N LEU A 407 -1.22 11.43 0.83
CA LEU A 407 -1.65 10.04 0.96
C LEU A 407 -0.60 9.01 0.57
N ILE A 408 0.53 9.40 -0.01
CA ILE A 408 1.49 8.47 -0.64
C ILE A 408 2.10 7.45 0.33
N PHE A 409 2.20 7.78 1.62
CA PHE A 409 2.75 6.90 2.65
C PHE A 409 1.72 6.10 3.42
N GLN A 410 0.46 6.25 3.08
CA GLN A 410 -0.61 5.52 3.73
C GLN A 410 -0.80 4.19 3.03
N ASP A 411 -0.75 3.09 3.77
CA ASP A 411 -1.01 1.75 3.22
C ASP A 411 -2.47 1.61 2.77
N ASP A 412 -3.37 2.33 3.43
CA ASP A 412 -4.80 2.32 3.18
C ASP A 412 -5.31 3.73 2.82
N HIS A 413 -5.28 4.03 1.55
CA HIS A 413 -5.67 5.34 1.02
C HIS A 413 -7.14 5.70 1.28
N PHE A 414 -8.04 4.70 1.32
CA PHE A 414 -9.46 4.95 1.57
C PHE A 414 -9.71 5.41 3.02
N SER A 415 -9.17 4.68 4.00
CA SER A 415 -9.28 5.09 5.41
C SER A 415 -8.54 6.38 5.67
N ALA A 416 -7.35 6.54 5.09
CA ALA A 416 -6.56 7.75 5.26
C ALA A 416 -7.32 8.99 4.76
N LEU A 417 -7.88 8.93 3.54
CA LEU A 417 -8.67 10.01 2.97
C LEU A 417 -9.92 10.32 3.82
N ASN A 418 -10.59 9.29 4.37
CA ASN A 418 -11.75 9.48 5.22
C ASN A 418 -11.42 10.03 6.61
N ALA A 419 -10.21 9.79 7.10
CA ALA A 419 -9.72 10.31 8.38
C ALA A 419 -9.22 11.76 8.29
N LEU A 420 -8.97 12.28 7.08
CA LEU A 420 -8.53 13.66 6.90
C LEU A 420 -9.67 14.63 7.28
N PRO A 421 -9.38 15.64 8.10
CA PRO A 421 -10.34 16.72 8.35
C PRO A 421 -10.57 17.54 7.07
N THR A 422 -11.78 18.00 6.89
CA THR A 422 -12.18 18.81 5.71
C THR A 422 -11.30 20.04 5.56
N GLU A 423 -10.92 20.67 6.66
CA GLU A 423 -10.03 21.83 6.69
C GLU A 423 -8.66 21.52 6.09
N ALA A 424 -8.07 20.38 6.40
CA ALA A 424 -6.77 19.97 5.86
C ALA A 424 -6.84 19.72 4.34
N ILE A 425 -7.94 19.15 3.85
CA ILE A 425 -8.17 18.94 2.43
C ILE A 425 -8.32 20.29 1.71
N ILE A 426 -9.08 21.20 2.27
CA ILE A 426 -9.29 22.55 1.71
C ILE A 426 -7.98 23.34 1.75
N GLU A 427 -7.24 23.30 2.85
CA GLU A 427 -5.95 23.96 3.00
C GLU A 427 -4.95 23.47 1.93
N THR A 428 -4.85 22.16 1.74
CA THR A 428 -3.97 21.53 0.74
C THR A 428 -4.27 22.02 -0.69
N LEU A 429 -5.52 22.32 -1.00
CA LEU A 429 -5.98 22.82 -2.31
C LEU A 429 -6.24 24.32 -2.35
N SER A 430 -5.78 25.04 -1.34
CA SER A 430 -5.86 26.52 -1.32
C SER A 430 -4.67 27.11 -2.05
N GLY A 431 -4.96 27.84 -3.12
CA GLY A 431 -3.96 28.66 -3.81
C GLY A 431 -3.68 29.99 -3.08
N PRO A 432 -2.85 30.86 -3.62
CA PRO A 432 -2.53 32.16 -3.04
C PRO A 432 -3.75 33.05 -2.79
N THR A 433 -4.85 32.82 -3.51
CA THR A 433 -6.13 33.54 -3.38
C THR A 433 -7.15 32.79 -2.51
N GLY A 434 -6.75 31.71 -1.88
CA GLY A 434 -7.62 30.80 -1.13
C GLY A 434 -8.14 29.64 -1.97
N PHE A 435 -9.03 28.84 -1.38
CA PHE A 435 -9.68 27.72 -2.05
C PHE A 435 -10.72 28.19 -3.08
N SER A 436 -10.73 27.54 -4.25
CA SER A 436 -11.82 27.68 -5.22
C SER A 436 -12.17 26.31 -5.83
N THR A 437 -13.44 26.06 -6.03
CA THR A 437 -13.93 24.81 -6.64
C THR A 437 -13.50 24.68 -8.09
N GLU A 438 -13.35 25.80 -8.80
CA GLU A 438 -12.81 25.83 -10.17
C GLU A 438 -11.35 25.40 -10.21
N LEU A 439 -10.51 25.91 -9.30
CA LEU A 439 -9.12 25.51 -9.17
C LEU A 439 -8.98 24.03 -8.81
N ALA A 440 -9.79 23.55 -7.86
CA ALA A 440 -9.82 22.13 -7.52
C ALA A 440 -10.24 21.24 -8.71
N ALA A 441 -11.14 21.72 -9.58
CA ALA A 441 -11.52 21.02 -10.80
C ALA A 441 -10.40 21.00 -11.85
N GLU A 442 -9.62 22.08 -11.97
CA GLU A 442 -8.43 22.11 -12.82
C GLU A 442 -7.34 21.16 -12.30
N VAL A 443 -7.13 21.10 -10.97
CA VAL A 443 -6.21 20.14 -10.35
C VAL A 443 -6.67 18.70 -10.58
N LEU A 444 -7.98 18.43 -10.47
CA LEU A 444 -8.55 17.12 -10.79
C LEU A 444 -8.27 16.71 -12.24
N ASP A 445 -8.47 17.62 -13.17
CA ASP A 445 -8.25 17.38 -14.60
C ASP A 445 -6.76 17.11 -14.90
N ASP A 446 -5.86 17.95 -14.37
CA ASP A 446 -4.41 17.75 -14.46
C ASP A 446 -3.97 16.42 -13.80
N ALA A 447 -4.59 16.02 -12.68
CA ALA A 447 -4.30 14.75 -12.00
C ALA A 447 -4.69 13.54 -12.85
N LEU A 448 -5.85 13.61 -13.52
CA LEU A 448 -6.30 12.55 -14.43
C LEU A 448 -5.38 12.42 -15.64
N ASP A 449 -4.97 13.54 -16.23
CA ASP A 449 -4.05 13.55 -17.38
C ASP A 449 -2.66 12.99 -17.04
N ARG A 450 -2.24 13.13 -15.80
CA ARG A 450 -0.94 12.65 -15.28
C ARG A 450 -0.99 11.30 -14.59
N SER A 451 -2.15 10.64 -14.54
CA SER A 451 -2.36 9.37 -13.84
C SER A 451 -1.95 9.43 -12.36
N MET A 452 -2.33 10.50 -11.67
CA MET A 452 -2.07 10.73 -10.25
C MET A 452 -3.34 10.45 -9.42
N PRO A 453 -3.55 9.21 -8.99
CA PRO A 453 -4.84 8.79 -8.44
C PRO A 453 -5.17 9.39 -7.08
N LEU A 454 -4.16 9.65 -6.25
CA LEU A 454 -4.39 10.18 -4.91
C LEU A 454 -4.76 11.66 -4.95
N ALA A 455 -4.04 12.44 -5.75
CA ALA A 455 -4.36 13.85 -5.99
C ALA A 455 -5.76 14.03 -6.59
N ALA A 456 -6.13 13.17 -7.56
CA ALA A 456 -7.47 13.20 -8.15
C ALA A 456 -8.57 12.93 -7.12
N ALA A 457 -8.36 11.95 -6.22
CA ALA A 457 -9.32 11.63 -5.17
C ALA A 457 -9.47 12.78 -4.15
N VAL A 458 -8.36 13.38 -3.73
CA VAL A 458 -8.34 14.55 -2.83
C VAL A 458 -9.06 15.74 -3.46
N ALA A 459 -8.79 16.04 -4.73
CA ALA A 459 -9.44 17.13 -5.46
C ALA A 459 -10.96 16.91 -5.64
N ALA A 460 -11.37 15.69 -6.00
CA ALA A 460 -12.79 15.34 -6.09
C ALA A 460 -13.51 15.52 -4.75
N ARG A 461 -12.88 15.10 -3.65
CA ARG A 461 -13.44 15.26 -2.30
C ARG A 461 -13.54 16.72 -1.89
N ALA A 462 -12.52 17.53 -2.13
CA ALA A 462 -12.55 18.96 -1.82
C ALA A 462 -13.71 19.68 -2.53
N ILE A 463 -14.00 19.32 -3.77
CA ILE A 463 -15.15 19.85 -4.52
C ILE A 463 -16.47 19.49 -3.82
N ARG A 464 -16.58 18.29 -3.23
CA ARG A 464 -17.77 17.86 -2.50
C ARG A 464 -17.99 18.64 -1.20
N GLU A 465 -16.91 18.89 -0.47
CA GLU A 465 -16.96 19.49 0.86
C GLU A 465 -17.32 21.00 0.81
N VAL A 466 -17.13 21.66 -0.33
CA VAL A 466 -17.46 23.08 -0.50
C VAL A 466 -18.66 23.25 -1.42
N PRO A 467 -19.86 23.45 -0.87
CA PRO A 467 -21.06 23.58 -1.66
C PRO A 467 -20.98 24.76 -2.62
N THR A 468 -21.29 24.54 -3.87
CA THR A 468 -21.39 25.59 -4.88
C THR A 468 -22.79 25.60 -5.49
N ASN A 469 -23.45 26.74 -5.45
CA ASN A 469 -24.79 26.92 -6.01
C ASN A 469 -24.78 27.72 -7.33
N LYS A 470 -23.59 28.06 -7.86
CA LYS A 470 -23.46 28.84 -9.10
C LYS A 470 -23.54 27.90 -10.31
N PRO A 471 -24.56 28.06 -11.21
CA PRO A 471 -24.71 27.15 -12.36
C PRO A 471 -23.49 27.13 -13.30
N ALA A 472 -22.81 28.27 -13.48
CA ALA A 472 -21.59 28.34 -14.31
C ALA A 472 -20.47 27.47 -13.72
N THR A 473 -20.21 27.55 -12.42
CA THR A 473 -19.23 26.73 -11.70
C THR A 473 -19.58 25.26 -11.79
N ILE A 474 -20.87 24.89 -11.60
CA ILE A 474 -21.33 23.50 -11.73
C ILE A 474 -21.00 22.93 -13.11
N SER A 475 -21.19 23.70 -14.19
CA SER A 475 -20.87 23.23 -15.54
C SER A 475 -19.37 22.98 -15.73
N THR A 476 -18.52 23.82 -15.15
CA THR A 476 -17.05 23.70 -15.24
C THR A 476 -16.53 22.48 -14.48
N ILE A 477 -17.00 22.23 -13.27
CA ILE A 477 -16.54 21.13 -12.41
C ILE A 477 -17.10 19.77 -12.83
N ARG A 478 -18.24 19.72 -13.52
CA ARG A 478 -18.89 18.47 -13.94
C ARG A 478 -18.04 17.68 -14.93
N GLN A 479 -17.40 18.30 -15.90
CA GLN A 479 -16.65 17.60 -16.94
C GLN A 479 -15.46 16.82 -16.38
N PRO A 480 -14.57 17.38 -15.54
CA PRO A 480 -13.52 16.62 -14.88
C PRO A 480 -14.05 15.45 -14.02
N LEU A 481 -15.13 15.67 -13.27
CA LEU A 481 -15.75 14.62 -12.46
C LEU A 481 -16.33 13.47 -13.29
N VAL A 482 -16.94 13.76 -14.44
CA VAL A 482 -17.42 12.71 -15.36
C VAL A 482 -16.25 11.92 -15.99
N ARG A 483 -15.13 12.59 -16.27
CA ARG A 483 -13.89 11.92 -16.68
C ARG A 483 -13.37 11.00 -15.57
N ALA A 484 -13.40 11.47 -14.32
CA ALA A 484 -12.97 10.73 -13.13
C ALA A 484 -13.78 9.43 -12.91
N LEU A 485 -15.06 9.36 -13.32
CA LEU A 485 -15.84 8.11 -13.30
C LEU A 485 -15.26 7.02 -14.23
N ALA A 486 -14.48 7.40 -15.22
CA ALA A 486 -13.83 6.48 -16.16
C ALA A 486 -12.35 6.24 -15.80
N ALA A 487 -11.84 6.82 -14.71
CA ALA A 487 -10.47 6.59 -14.26
C ALA A 487 -10.28 5.14 -13.80
N PRO A 488 -9.06 4.57 -13.88
CA PRO A 488 -8.81 3.18 -13.52
C PRO A 488 -8.88 2.91 -12.00
N SER A 489 -8.72 3.93 -11.18
CA SER A 489 -8.73 3.80 -9.72
C SER A 489 -10.15 3.78 -9.14
N ALA A 490 -10.49 2.74 -8.40
CA ALA A 490 -11.77 2.62 -7.70
C ALA A 490 -11.98 3.74 -6.65
N LEU A 491 -10.90 4.26 -6.05
CA LEU A 491 -10.98 5.37 -5.11
C LEU A 491 -11.47 6.65 -5.82
N ILE A 492 -10.87 6.97 -6.96
CA ILE A 492 -11.28 8.16 -7.75
C ILE A 492 -12.73 8.03 -8.22
N GLN A 493 -13.10 6.86 -8.77
CA GLN A 493 -14.47 6.62 -9.25
C GLN A 493 -15.48 6.79 -8.13
N PHE A 494 -15.17 6.29 -6.93
CA PHE A 494 -16.03 6.40 -5.77
C PHE A 494 -16.19 7.87 -5.33
N GLU A 495 -15.08 8.60 -5.12
CA GLU A 495 -15.11 10.01 -4.72
C GLU A 495 -15.81 10.88 -5.77
N ALA A 496 -15.54 10.67 -7.06
CA ALA A 496 -16.21 11.37 -8.15
C ALA A 496 -17.71 11.08 -8.21
N SER A 497 -18.12 9.82 -7.94
CA SER A 497 -19.54 9.45 -7.87
C SER A 497 -20.27 10.19 -6.75
N GLN A 498 -19.67 10.24 -5.56
CA GLN A 498 -20.23 10.96 -4.41
C GLN A 498 -20.32 12.45 -4.69
N THR A 499 -19.27 13.02 -5.26
CA THR A 499 -19.20 14.45 -5.57
C THR A 499 -20.23 14.84 -6.63
N LEU A 500 -20.36 14.05 -7.72
CA LEU A 500 -21.37 14.33 -8.75
C LEU A 500 -22.79 14.21 -8.23
N ALA A 501 -23.07 13.22 -7.40
CA ALA A 501 -24.39 13.06 -6.78
C ALA A 501 -24.76 14.24 -5.87
N THR A 502 -23.75 14.87 -5.22
CA THR A 502 -23.95 16.04 -4.36
C THR A 502 -24.07 17.32 -5.17
N VAL A 503 -23.17 17.54 -6.14
CA VAL A 503 -23.06 18.81 -6.88
C VAL A 503 -24.09 18.91 -7.99
N SER A 504 -24.45 17.80 -8.63
CA SER A 504 -25.33 17.78 -9.80
C SER A 504 -26.40 16.67 -9.69
N PRO A 505 -27.26 16.73 -8.66
CA PRO A 505 -28.22 15.66 -8.40
C PRO A 505 -29.38 15.59 -9.41
N HIS A 506 -29.56 16.61 -10.24
CA HIS A 506 -30.69 16.70 -11.17
C HIS A 506 -30.35 16.14 -12.55
N LEU A 507 -31.29 15.41 -13.14
CA LEU A 507 -31.26 14.87 -14.49
C LEU A 507 -31.81 15.88 -15.50
N PRO A 508 -31.46 15.71 -16.79
CA PRO A 508 -30.33 14.93 -17.34
C PRO A 508 -29.03 15.77 -17.43
N PHE A 509 -27.88 15.11 -17.34
CA PHE A 509 -26.59 15.68 -17.69
C PHE A 509 -25.70 14.66 -18.41
N THR A 510 -24.72 15.14 -19.14
CA THR A 510 -23.77 14.26 -19.83
C THR A 510 -22.98 13.42 -18.82
N GLY A 511 -23.10 12.09 -18.90
CA GLY A 511 -22.43 11.18 -17.96
C GLY A 511 -23.29 10.69 -16.80
N SER A 512 -24.56 11.08 -16.70
CA SER A 512 -25.47 10.62 -15.63
C SER A 512 -25.63 9.09 -15.62
N SER A 513 -25.67 8.42 -16.78
CA SER A 513 -25.71 6.96 -16.87
C SER A 513 -24.47 6.32 -16.22
N ARG A 514 -23.27 6.88 -16.48
CA ARG A 514 -22.04 6.38 -15.87
C ARG A 514 -22.04 6.56 -14.35
N LEU A 515 -22.58 7.68 -13.85
CA LEU A 515 -22.74 7.88 -12.41
C LEU A 515 -23.59 6.76 -11.81
N PHE A 516 -24.74 6.48 -12.42
CA PHE A 516 -25.62 5.41 -11.97
C PHE A 516 -24.92 4.04 -11.98
N ASP A 517 -24.28 3.67 -13.11
CA ASP A 517 -23.56 2.40 -13.26
C ASP A 517 -22.46 2.25 -12.18
N ARG A 518 -21.74 3.32 -11.84
CA ARG A 518 -20.69 3.28 -10.79
C ARG A 518 -21.29 3.13 -9.39
N LEU A 519 -22.37 3.83 -9.09
CA LEU A 519 -23.04 3.66 -7.82
C LEU A 519 -23.59 2.23 -7.66
N VAL A 520 -24.21 1.66 -8.69
CA VAL A 520 -24.68 0.27 -8.70
C VAL A 520 -23.51 -0.71 -8.51
N TYR A 521 -22.39 -0.46 -9.20
CA TYR A 521 -21.18 -1.27 -9.03
C TYR A 521 -20.68 -1.28 -7.58
N PHE A 522 -20.48 -0.13 -6.95
CA PHE A 522 -20.03 -0.08 -5.56
C PHE A 522 -21.06 -0.67 -4.59
N ALA A 523 -22.31 -0.42 -4.83
CA ALA A 523 -23.43 -0.95 -4.03
C ALA A 523 -23.54 -2.49 -4.11
N SER A 524 -23.01 -3.13 -5.14
CA SER A 524 -23.06 -4.59 -5.34
C SER A 524 -22.09 -5.39 -4.45
N SER A 525 -21.23 -4.71 -3.67
CA SER A 525 -20.27 -5.39 -2.81
C SER A 525 -20.95 -6.17 -1.67
N SER A 526 -20.46 -7.36 -1.46
CA SER A 526 -20.81 -8.22 -0.32
C SER A 526 -19.69 -8.28 0.74
N GLY A 527 -18.61 -7.49 0.56
CA GLY A 527 -17.44 -7.52 1.43
C GLY A 527 -16.61 -8.81 1.38
N THR A 528 -16.95 -9.76 0.48
CA THR A 528 -16.24 -11.04 0.41
C THR A 528 -15.28 -11.04 -0.76
N ASP A 529 -14.02 -11.43 -0.50
CA ASP A 529 -13.04 -11.57 -1.57
C ASP A 529 -13.44 -12.69 -2.53
N ARG A 530 -13.60 -12.34 -3.80
CA ARG A 530 -13.97 -13.27 -4.87
C ARG A 530 -12.83 -13.46 -5.86
N VAL A 531 -12.72 -14.71 -6.35
CA VAL A 531 -11.89 -15.06 -7.49
C VAL A 531 -12.80 -15.47 -8.64
N LEU A 532 -12.59 -14.87 -9.81
CA LEU A 532 -13.33 -15.23 -11.00
C LEU A 532 -12.49 -16.21 -11.83
N ILE A 533 -12.98 -17.44 -11.95
CA ILE A 533 -12.33 -18.52 -12.68
C ILE A 533 -13.02 -18.68 -14.03
N THR A 534 -12.29 -18.41 -15.11
CA THR A 534 -12.79 -18.53 -16.47
C THR A 534 -12.09 -19.69 -17.15
N TYR A 535 -12.76 -20.84 -17.16
CA TYR A 535 -12.22 -22.06 -17.72
C TYR A 535 -13.30 -22.87 -18.46
N PRO A 536 -13.05 -23.30 -19.73
CA PRO A 536 -14.07 -24.01 -20.52
C PRO A 536 -14.43 -25.40 -19.96
N ASN A 537 -13.44 -26.08 -19.35
CA ASN A 537 -13.66 -27.39 -18.75
C ASN A 537 -14.15 -27.20 -17.31
N HIS A 538 -15.35 -27.70 -17.04
CA HIS A 538 -16.01 -27.58 -15.73
C HIS A 538 -15.24 -28.28 -14.60
N ASP A 539 -14.70 -29.46 -14.86
CA ASP A 539 -13.99 -30.24 -13.83
C ASP A 539 -12.71 -29.54 -13.37
N THR A 540 -11.97 -28.97 -14.34
CA THR A 540 -10.78 -28.16 -14.04
C THR A 540 -11.17 -26.87 -13.30
N ALA A 541 -12.26 -26.23 -13.68
CA ALA A 541 -12.75 -25.04 -13.01
C ALA A 541 -13.16 -25.33 -11.55
N GLU A 542 -13.85 -26.42 -11.27
CA GLU A 542 -14.23 -26.85 -9.92
C GLU A 542 -13.00 -27.23 -9.08
N PHE A 543 -11.99 -27.87 -9.69
CA PHE A 543 -10.71 -28.12 -9.02
C PHE A 543 -10.01 -26.82 -8.63
N LEU A 544 -9.89 -25.85 -9.53
CA LEU A 544 -9.31 -24.53 -9.24
C LEU A 544 -10.13 -23.81 -8.15
N LYS A 545 -11.46 -23.89 -8.20
CA LYS A 545 -12.35 -23.33 -7.19
C LYS A 545 -12.09 -23.94 -5.79
N SER A 546 -11.95 -25.26 -5.72
CA SER A 546 -11.64 -25.94 -4.47
C SER A 546 -10.28 -25.54 -3.91
N SER A 547 -9.28 -25.36 -4.79
CA SER A 547 -7.94 -24.91 -4.43
C SER A 547 -7.95 -23.47 -3.90
N VAL A 548 -8.69 -22.57 -4.55
CA VAL A 548 -8.81 -21.17 -4.15
C VAL A 548 -9.57 -21.02 -2.82
N ALA A 549 -10.58 -21.87 -2.58
CA ALA A 549 -11.37 -21.86 -1.37
C ALA A 549 -10.54 -22.16 -0.10
N GLN A 550 -9.46 -22.94 -0.22
CA GLN A 550 -8.53 -23.23 0.87
C GLN A 550 -7.84 -21.96 1.41
N PHE A 551 -7.74 -20.91 0.60
CA PHE A 551 -7.19 -19.59 0.96
C PHE A 551 -8.26 -18.60 1.42
N GLY A 552 -9.50 -19.06 1.61
CA GLY A 552 -10.61 -18.23 2.10
C GLY A 552 -11.25 -17.32 1.04
N PHE A 553 -10.99 -17.53 -0.25
CA PHE A 553 -11.67 -16.81 -1.33
C PHE A 553 -12.96 -17.51 -1.73
N LYS A 554 -13.99 -16.75 -2.07
CA LYS A 554 -15.14 -17.27 -2.79
C LYS A 554 -14.85 -17.27 -4.29
N ALA A 555 -15.01 -18.41 -4.95
CA ALA A 555 -14.80 -18.51 -6.38
C ALA A 555 -16.13 -18.54 -7.14
N SER A 556 -16.16 -17.80 -8.27
CA SER A 556 -17.22 -17.86 -9.27
C SER A 556 -16.64 -18.39 -10.57
N ILE A 557 -17.36 -19.28 -11.23
CA ILE A 557 -16.92 -19.92 -12.47
C ILE A 557 -17.66 -19.31 -13.63
N THR A 558 -16.92 -19.03 -14.71
CA THR A 558 -17.45 -18.64 -16.02
C THR A 558 -16.78 -19.49 -17.09
N SER A 559 -17.46 -19.72 -18.22
CA SER A 559 -16.96 -20.58 -19.31
C SER A 559 -16.46 -19.82 -20.53
N SER A 560 -16.62 -18.50 -20.56
CA SER A 560 -16.25 -17.67 -21.71
C SER A 560 -15.59 -16.35 -21.30
N GLY A 561 -14.77 -15.79 -22.19
CA GLY A 561 -14.08 -14.53 -21.93
C GLY A 561 -15.03 -13.34 -21.77
N ARG A 562 -16.10 -13.29 -22.53
CA ARG A 562 -17.12 -12.23 -22.40
C ARG A 562 -17.82 -12.28 -21.05
N SER A 563 -18.18 -13.47 -20.58
CA SER A 563 -18.78 -13.62 -19.26
C SER A 563 -17.79 -13.31 -18.13
N CYS A 564 -16.49 -13.49 -18.36
CA CYS A 564 -15.44 -13.02 -17.45
C CYS A 564 -15.47 -11.49 -17.31
N VAL A 565 -15.39 -10.76 -18.42
CA VAL A 565 -15.44 -9.29 -18.41
C VAL A 565 -16.72 -8.79 -17.74
N GLN A 566 -17.86 -9.40 -18.04
CA GLN A 566 -19.13 -9.06 -17.41
C GLN A 566 -19.11 -9.32 -15.90
N GLY A 567 -18.54 -10.44 -15.46
CA GLY A 567 -18.41 -10.75 -14.01
C GLY A 567 -17.59 -9.73 -13.24
N VAL A 568 -16.50 -9.22 -13.84
CA VAL A 568 -15.69 -8.14 -13.23
C VAL A 568 -16.47 -6.81 -13.17
N ARG A 569 -17.24 -6.49 -14.22
CA ARG A 569 -18.09 -5.29 -14.25
C ARG A 569 -19.19 -5.28 -13.17
N GLN A 570 -19.65 -6.45 -12.75
CA GLN A 570 -20.79 -6.58 -11.86
C GLN A 570 -20.45 -6.54 -10.38
N SER A 571 -19.17 -6.70 -10.00
CA SER A 571 -18.82 -6.78 -8.57
C SER A 571 -17.43 -6.24 -8.26
N PRO A 572 -17.31 -5.32 -7.29
CA PRO A 572 -16.03 -4.82 -6.78
C PRO A 572 -15.32 -5.84 -5.87
N ASP A 573 -15.95 -6.98 -5.60
CA ASP A 573 -15.39 -8.02 -4.73
C ASP A 573 -14.42 -8.94 -5.47
N VAL A 574 -14.34 -8.87 -6.81
CA VAL A 574 -13.37 -9.64 -7.61
C VAL A 574 -11.96 -9.12 -7.35
N ARG A 575 -11.10 -9.98 -6.77
CA ARG A 575 -9.73 -9.64 -6.38
C ARG A 575 -8.67 -10.31 -7.26
N LEU A 576 -9.06 -11.34 -7.98
CA LEU A 576 -8.20 -12.10 -8.88
C LEU A 576 -9.06 -12.70 -9.99
N VAL A 577 -8.53 -12.71 -11.20
CA VAL A 577 -9.10 -13.46 -12.34
C VAL A 577 -8.16 -14.60 -12.70
N ILE A 578 -8.67 -15.81 -12.82
CA ILE A 578 -7.95 -16.97 -13.33
C ILE A 578 -8.52 -17.30 -14.69
N LEU A 579 -7.71 -17.20 -15.76
CA LEU A 579 -8.10 -17.41 -17.15
C LEU A 579 -7.44 -18.65 -17.73
N SER A 580 -8.20 -19.48 -18.46
CA SER A 580 -7.60 -20.42 -19.39
C SER A 580 -6.96 -19.67 -20.57
N ALA A 581 -5.79 -20.12 -21.01
CA ALA A 581 -5.15 -19.59 -22.22
C ALA A 581 -6.02 -19.79 -23.47
N ARG A 582 -6.89 -20.81 -23.45
CA ARG A 582 -7.82 -21.17 -24.54
C ARG A 582 -9.26 -20.98 -24.08
N LEU A 583 -9.87 -19.92 -24.54
CA LEU A 583 -11.29 -19.63 -24.32
C LEU A 583 -12.09 -19.85 -25.61
N PRO A 584 -13.38 -20.20 -25.51
CA PRO A 584 -14.17 -20.56 -26.66
C PRO A 584 -14.61 -19.39 -27.57
N ASP A 585 -14.66 -18.18 -27.02
CA ASP A 585 -15.23 -17.00 -27.69
C ASP A 585 -14.17 -15.94 -28.04
N ILE A 586 -13.36 -15.53 -27.09
CA ILE A 586 -12.28 -14.53 -27.24
C ILE A 586 -11.00 -15.03 -26.56
N GLY A 587 -9.85 -14.67 -27.11
CA GLY A 587 -8.57 -15.11 -26.55
C GLY A 587 -8.26 -14.51 -25.17
N ALA A 588 -7.46 -15.20 -24.35
CA ALA A 588 -7.06 -14.69 -23.02
C ALA A 588 -6.43 -13.30 -23.11
N SER A 589 -5.60 -13.04 -24.13
CA SER A 589 -4.99 -11.72 -24.37
C SER A 589 -6.03 -10.62 -24.65
N GLU A 590 -7.11 -10.95 -25.38
CA GLU A 590 -8.20 -10.02 -25.67
C GLU A 590 -9.03 -9.76 -24.41
N VAL A 591 -9.27 -10.79 -23.57
CA VAL A 591 -9.93 -10.62 -22.27
C VAL A 591 -9.13 -9.67 -21.40
N VAL A 592 -7.80 -9.86 -21.28
CA VAL A 592 -6.92 -8.98 -20.52
C VAL A 592 -6.99 -7.55 -21.04
N GLN A 593 -6.96 -7.36 -22.36
CA GLN A 593 -7.10 -6.03 -22.99
C GLN A 593 -8.44 -5.37 -22.64
N LEU A 594 -9.55 -6.13 -22.74
CA LEU A 594 -10.87 -5.62 -22.38
C LEU A 594 -10.96 -5.26 -20.89
N LEU A 595 -10.38 -6.08 -20.00
CA LEU A 595 -10.33 -5.80 -18.57
C LEU A 595 -9.53 -4.53 -18.27
N GLN A 596 -8.45 -4.26 -19.02
CA GLN A 596 -7.66 -3.04 -18.88
C GLN A 596 -8.34 -1.79 -19.43
N GLN A 597 -9.05 -1.93 -20.56
CA GLN A 597 -9.86 -0.85 -21.12
C GLN A 597 -11.05 -0.50 -20.23
N GLU A 598 -11.54 -1.49 -19.46
CA GLU A 598 -12.51 -1.25 -18.44
C GLU A 598 -11.83 -0.60 -17.24
N SER A 599 -12.25 0.58 -16.89
CA SER A 599 -11.76 1.36 -15.76
C SER A 599 -11.78 0.66 -14.39
N LEU A 600 -12.21 -0.59 -14.34
CA LEU A 600 -12.33 -1.43 -13.15
C LEU A 600 -11.22 -2.50 -13.04
N GLY A 601 -10.55 -2.81 -14.15
CA GLY A 601 -9.65 -3.96 -14.27
C GLY A 601 -8.16 -3.62 -14.27
N GLU A 602 -7.77 -2.34 -14.31
CA GLU A 602 -6.37 -1.95 -14.49
C GLU A 602 -5.44 -2.50 -13.41
N HIS A 603 -5.92 -2.61 -12.17
CA HIS A 603 -5.14 -3.16 -11.05
C HIS A 603 -5.58 -4.56 -10.64
N LEU A 604 -6.45 -5.19 -11.43
CA LEU A 604 -6.94 -6.54 -11.13
C LEU A 604 -5.92 -7.57 -11.61
N PRO A 605 -5.28 -8.34 -10.71
CA PRO A 605 -4.36 -9.38 -11.12
C PRO A 605 -5.06 -10.46 -11.93
N VAL A 606 -4.42 -10.88 -13.03
CA VAL A 606 -4.92 -11.92 -13.91
C VAL A 606 -3.90 -13.05 -13.99
N LEU A 607 -4.31 -14.25 -13.59
CA LEU A 607 -3.51 -15.47 -13.74
C LEU A 607 -3.96 -16.23 -14.99
N VAL A 608 -3.10 -16.34 -15.99
CA VAL A 608 -3.37 -17.14 -17.19
C VAL A 608 -2.83 -18.56 -16.98
N VAL A 609 -3.73 -19.53 -17.01
CA VAL A 609 -3.43 -20.94 -16.87
C VAL A 609 -3.17 -21.53 -18.24
N LEU A 610 -2.00 -22.17 -18.43
CA LEU A 610 -1.59 -22.81 -19.66
C LEU A 610 -1.88 -24.30 -19.60
N ASP A 611 -2.47 -24.84 -20.65
CA ASP A 611 -2.53 -26.29 -20.83
C ASP A 611 -1.14 -26.85 -21.23
N PRO A 612 -0.83 -28.13 -20.99
CA PRO A 612 0.45 -28.74 -21.32
C PRO A 612 0.88 -28.56 -22.80
N LEU A 613 -0.08 -28.41 -23.69
CA LEU A 613 0.12 -28.23 -25.13
C LEU A 613 0.27 -26.75 -25.55
N ASP A 614 0.17 -25.81 -24.62
CA ASP A 614 0.27 -24.39 -24.95
C ASP A 614 1.72 -23.95 -25.07
N ASP A 615 2.01 -23.14 -26.07
CA ASP A 615 3.30 -22.46 -26.19
C ASP A 615 3.34 -21.26 -25.23
N GLU A 616 4.06 -21.46 -24.12
CA GLU A 616 4.26 -20.46 -23.09
C GLU A 616 4.87 -19.17 -23.65
N LYS A 617 5.88 -19.28 -24.53
CA LYS A 617 6.56 -18.12 -25.12
C LYS A 617 5.62 -17.32 -26.02
N ALA A 618 4.78 -17.99 -26.82
CA ALA A 618 3.82 -17.34 -27.67
C ALA A 618 2.69 -16.68 -26.84
N CYS A 619 2.24 -17.33 -25.79
CA CYS A 619 1.25 -16.78 -24.86
C CYS A 619 1.83 -15.55 -24.14
N ARG A 620 3.01 -15.63 -23.57
CA ARG A 620 3.70 -14.51 -22.91
C ARG A 620 3.91 -13.33 -23.88
N ARG A 621 4.32 -13.56 -25.14
CA ARG A 621 4.48 -12.50 -26.14
C ARG A 621 3.17 -11.79 -26.43
N ARG A 622 2.09 -12.54 -26.69
CA ARG A 622 0.76 -11.96 -26.98
C ARG A 622 0.25 -11.14 -25.83
N THR A 623 0.41 -11.62 -24.64
CA THR A 623 -0.04 -10.92 -23.44
C THR A 623 0.83 -9.71 -23.12
N ARG A 624 2.15 -9.76 -23.40
CA ARG A 624 3.04 -8.60 -23.32
C ARG A 624 2.64 -7.48 -24.27
N LEU A 625 2.29 -7.79 -25.52
CA LEU A 625 1.85 -6.79 -26.49
C LEU A 625 0.56 -6.08 -26.07
N VAL A 626 -0.28 -6.77 -25.32
CA VAL A 626 -1.54 -6.25 -24.80
C VAL A 626 -1.31 -5.45 -23.51
N LEU A 627 -0.37 -5.89 -22.65
CA LEU A 627 -0.06 -5.27 -21.33
C LEU A 627 0.98 -4.15 -21.42
N SER A 628 1.30 -3.66 -22.61
CA SER A 628 2.46 -2.80 -22.85
C SER A 628 2.50 -1.51 -22.04
N LEU A 629 1.65 -1.31 -21.04
CA LEU A 629 1.54 0.10 -20.72
C LEU A 629 1.73 0.56 -19.29
N THR A 630 1.61 -0.12 -18.17
CA THR A 630 1.94 0.55 -16.90
C THR A 630 2.18 -0.34 -15.68
N ASP A 631 1.58 -1.53 -15.63
CA ASP A 631 1.67 -2.40 -14.44
C ASP A 631 1.99 -3.84 -14.81
N PHE A 632 2.99 -4.02 -15.64
CA PHE A 632 3.39 -5.33 -16.14
C PHE A 632 3.71 -6.33 -15.01
N ASP A 633 4.27 -5.83 -13.91
CA ASP A 633 4.69 -6.67 -12.79
C ASP A 633 3.53 -7.20 -11.94
N ASN A 634 2.33 -6.58 -12.02
CA ASN A 634 1.17 -6.95 -11.22
C ASN A 634 0.12 -7.77 -11.94
N ALA A 635 0.06 -7.71 -13.27
CA ALA A 635 -1.11 -8.14 -14.00
C ALA A 635 -1.01 -9.55 -14.57
N LEU A 636 0.19 -10.10 -14.81
CA LEU A 636 0.31 -11.37 -15.51
C LEU A 636 1.32 -12.33 -14.90
N LEU A 637 0.82 -13.36 -14.28
CA LEU A 637 1.54 -14.59 -14.02
C LEU A 637 0.99 -15.68 -14.92
N THR A 638 1.84 -16.25 -15.76
CA THR A 638 1.56 -17.50 -16.43
C THR A 638 2.10 -18.62 -15.57
N ASP A 639 1.22 -19.41 -14.98
CA ASP A 639 1.61 -20.65 -14.35
C ASP A 639 1.23 -21.81 -15.26
N ARG A 640 2.14 -22.73 -15.46
CA ARG A 640 1.90 -23.93 -16.22
C ARG A 640 1.29 -24.95 -15.27
N LEU A 641 0.06 -25.34 -15.50
CA LEU A 641 -0.47 -26.55 -14.90
C LEU A 641 0.37 -27.69 -15.43
N ASP A 642 1.26 -28.22 -14.60
CA ASP A 642 2.01 -29.42 -14.95
C ASP A 642 1.03 -30.51 -15.37
N SER A 643 1.47 -31.37 -16.27
CA SER A 643 0.68 -32.53 -16.73
C SER A 643 0.15 -33.44 -15.62
N GLN A 644 0.66 -33.28 -14.40
CA GLN A 644 0.18 -33.93 -13.18
C GLN A 644 -1.17 -33.40 -12.67
N PHE A 645 -1.62 -32.22 -13.11
CA PHE A 645 -2.93 -31.64 -12.74
C PHE A 645 -4.06 -32.02 -13.66
N PHE A 646 -3.76 -32.45 -14.88
CA PHE A 646 -4.78 -33.03 -15.73
C PHE A 646 -4.79 -34.54 -15.49
N PRO A 647 -5.91 -35.12 -15.03
CA PRO A 647 -6.02 -36.57 -15.01
C PRO A 647 -5.75 -37.03 -16.44
N THR A 648 -4.56 -37.57 -16.65
CA THR A 648 -4.30 -38.41 -17.81
C THR A 648 -5.49 -39.34 -17.93
N VAL A 649 -6.11 -39.37 -19.12
CA VAL A 649 -7.22 -40.21 -19.50
C VAL A 649 -7.23 -41.48 -18.63
N TYR A 650 -8.28 -41.62 -17.84
CA TYR A 650 -8.52 -42.70 -16.89
C TYR A 650 -8.08 -44.04 -17.44
N GLN A 651 -6.91 -44.52 -17.01
CA GLN A 651 -6.56 -45.90 -17.17
C GLN A 651 -7.04 -46.65 -15.90
N PRO A 652 -8.05 -47.55 -16.04
CA PRO A 652 -8.54 -48.31 -14.90
C PRO A 652 -7.40 -49.18 -14.36
N GLY A 653 -6.94 -48.90 -13.14
CA GLY A 653 -6.01 -49.81 -12.43
C GLY A 653 -4.73 -49.13 -11.81
N THR A 654 -4.47 -47.88 -12.05
CA THR A 654 -3.33 -47.19 -11.39
C THR A 654 -3.77 -46.49 -10.10
N ALA A 655 -3.02 -46.74 -9.01
CA ALA A 655 -3.20 -46.09 -7.72
C ALA A 655 -3.22 -44.54 -7.88
N ARG A 656 -4.18 -43.92 -7.21
CA ARG A 656 -4.23 -42.45 -7.10
C ARG A 656 -2.94 -41.95 -6.46
N GLU A 657 -2.02 -41.45 -7.24
CA GLU A 657 -0.97 -40.58 -6.70
C GLU A 657 -1.65 -39.31 -6.14
N VAL A 658 -1.36 -39.04 -4.88
CA VAL A 658 -1.83 -37.82 -4.22
C VAL A 658 -1.20 -36.64 -4.95
N ILE A 659 -2.00 -35.93 -5.71
CA ILE A 659 -1.60 -34.73 -6.43
C ILE A 659 -1.19 -33.69 -5.37
N LYS A 660 0.11 -33.38 -5.29
CA LYS A 660 0.56 -32.23 -4.47
C LYS A 660 -0.11 -30.97 -5.01
N PRO A 661 -0.72 -30.15 -4.15
CA PRO A 661 -1.30 -28.89 -4.61
C PRO A 661 -0.20 -28.05 -5.29
N PRO A 662 -0.56 -27.30 -6.34
CA PRO A 662 0.41 -26.42 -7.00
C PRO A 662 1.00 -25.44 -5.98
N ARG A 663 2.12 -24.81 -6.31
CA ARG A 663 2.71 -23.68 -5.57
C ARG A 663 1.81 -22.43 -5.61
N PHE A 664 0.51 -22.66 -5.61
CA PHE A 664 -0.53 -21.66 -5.69
C PHE A 664 -0.49 -20.61 -4.56
N PRO A 665 -0.12 -20.99 -3.29
CA PRO A 665 0.09 -20.01 -2.23
C PRO A 665 1.21 -19.02 -2.54
N GLU A 666 2.33 -19.51 -3.06
CA GLU A 666 3.47 -18.66 -3.44
C GLU A 666 3.11 -17.74 -4.60
N THR A 667 2.36 -18.27 -5.57
CA THR A 667 1.87 -17.49 -6.71
C THR A 667 0.86 -16.44 -6.27
N LEU A 668 -0.09 -16.77 -5.40
CA LEU A 668 -1.04 -15.81 -4.82
C LEU A 668 -0.34 -14.73 -4.00
N THR A 669 0.60 -15.08 -3.15
CA THR A 669 1.37 -14.13 -2.34
C THR A 669 2.18 -13.19 -3.24
N ARG A 670 2.73 -13.73 -4.31
CA ARG A 670 3.52 -12.94 -5.29
C ARG A 670 2.64 -11.98 -6.09
N ILE A 671 1.43 -12.41 -6.52
CA ILE A 671 0.49 -11.60 -7.31
C ILE A 671 -0.17 -10.52 -6.48
N ALA A 672 -0.67 -10.90 -5.33
CA ALA A 672 -1.49 -10.03 -4.50
C ALA A 672 -0.68 -9.28 -3.43
N GLY A 673 0.64 -9.55 -3.37
CA GLY A 673 1.55 -9.05 -2.34
C GLY A 673 1.38 -9.78 -0.99
N PRO A 674 2.33 -9.60 -0.06
CA PRO A 674 2.28 -10.24 1.25
C PRO A 674 1.02 -9.87 2.06
N GLN A 675 0.44 -8.71 1.81
CA GLN A 675 -0.78 -8.23 2.47
C GLN A 675 -2.03 -9.04 2.09
N ALA A 676 -2.10 -9.64 0.89
CA ALA A 676 -3.27 -10.40 0.46
C ALA A 676 -3.45 -11.74 1.21
N THR A 677 -2.39 -12.26 1.81
CA THR A 677 -2.43 -13.44 2.68
C THR A 677 -2.65 -13.07 4.14
N ASP A 678 -2.48 -11.79 4.50
CA ASP A 678 -2.79 -11.28 5.84
C ASP A 678 -4.31 -11.21 6.03
N GLN A 679 -4.81 -12.03 6.94
CA GLN A 679 -6.24 -12.12 7.25
C GLN A 679 -6.80 -10.80 7.80
N ASN A 680 -6.02 -10.07 8.59
CA ASN A 680 -6.42 -8.77 9.13
C ASN A 680 -6.56 -7.74 8.02
N TRP A 681 -5.58 -7.67 7.10
CA TRP A 681 -5.64 -6.78 5.96
C TRP A 681 -6.85 -7.05 5.06
N ARG A 682 -7.12 -8.32 4.76
CA ARG A 682 -8.30 -8.72 3.98
C ARG A 682 -9.60 -8.31 4.65
N GLN A 683 -9.70 -8.45 5.98
CA GLN A 683 -10.88 -8.03 6.73
C GLN A 683 -11.09 -6.51 6.69
N ILE A 684 -10.01 -5.72 6.81
CA ILE A 684 -10.04 -4.26 6.67
C ILE A 684 -10.55 -3.89 5.27
N GLN A 685 -10.00 -4.46 4.22
CA GLN A 685 -10.42 -4.20 2.85
C GLN A 685 -11.88 -4.61 2.57
N ALA A 686 -12.34 -5.72 3.16
CA ALA A 686 -13.73 -6.14 3.10
C ALA A 686 -14.68 -5.12 3.76
N SER A 687 -14.30 -4.64 4.94
CA SER A 687 -15.03 -3.57 5.66
C SER A 687 -15.14 -2.28 4.83
N HIS A 688 -14.06 -1.86 4.17
CA HIS A 688 -14.08 -0.67 3.30
C HIS A 688 -14.99 -0.85 2.08
N ARG A 689 -15.04 -2.05 1.50
CA ARG A 689 -15.97 -2.32 0.39
C ARG A 689 -17.42 -2.26 0.86
N LEU A 690 -17.72 -2.81 2.05
CA LEU A 690 -19.06 -2.69 2.65
C LEU A 690 -19.42 -1.26 2.98
N GLN A 691 -18.48 -0.47 3.51
CA GLN A 691 -18.70 0.95 3.77
C GLN A 691 -18.99 1.74 2.49
N ARG A 692 -18.24 1.47 1.40
CA ARG A 692 -18.54 2.05 0.08
C ARG A 692 -19.88 1.61 -0.46
N ALA A 693 -20.26 0.34 -0.25
CA ALA A 693 -21.58 -0.16 -0.64
C ALA A 693 -22.70 0.52 0.13
N HIS A 694 -22.54 0.71 1.44
CA HIS A 694 -23.48 1.46 2.28
C HIS A 694 -23.71 2.87 1.73
N ILE A 695 -22.63 3.61 1.51
CA ILE A 695 -22.71 5.00 1.02
C ILE A 695 -23.34 5.03 -0.39
N ALA A 696 -22.97 4.08 -1.27
CA ALA A 696 -23.52 4.03 -2.63
C ALA A 696 -25.02 3.72 -2.65
N LEU A 697 -25.49 2.79 -1.80
CA LEU A 697 -26.92 2.50 -1.65
C LEU A 697 -27.69 3.70 -1.11
N ASP A 698 -27.16 4.41 -0.12
CA ASP A 698 -27.74 5.61 0.42
C ASP A 698 -27.83 6.74 -0.63
N THR A 699 -26.75 6.91 -1.41
CA THR A 699 -26.72 7.86 -2.52
C THR A 699 -27.76 7.52 -3.60
N LEU A 700 -27.90 6.24 -3.97
CA LEU A 700 -28.94 5.78 -4.90
C LEU A 700 -30.35 6.07 -4.35
N ALA A 701 -30.57 5.85 -3.07
CA ALA A 701 -31.85 6.16 -2.44
C ALA A 701 -32.17 7.67 -2.48
N GLN A 702 -31.17 8.54 -2.26
CA GLN A 702 -31.31 9.99 -2.37
C GLN A 702 -31.59 10.43 -3.82
N LEU A 703 -30.89 9.88 -4.80
CA LEU A 703 -31.13 10.16 -6.22
C LEU A 703 -32.51 9.71 -6.67
N SER A 704 -33.00 8.59 -6.16
CA SER A 704 -34.38 8.14 -6.40
C SER A 704 -35.42 9.15 -5.89
N ALA A 705 -35.23 9.69 -4.72
CA ALA A 705 -36.10 10.72 -4.18
C ALA A 705 -36.13 12.00 -5.05
N LEU A 706 -35.08 12.22 -5.83
CA LEU A 706 -34.93 13.31 -6.80
C LEU A 706 -35.47 12.96 -8.21
N GLY A 707 -36.04 11.77 -8.37
CA GLY A 707 -36.69 11.35 -9.62
C GLY A 707 -35.83 10.53 -10.58
N TRP A 708 -34.70 10.00 -10.14
CA TRP A 708 -33.90 9.09 -10.96
C TRP A 708 -34.58 7.73 -11.11
N ASP A 709 -34.51 7.15 -12.32
CA ASP A 709 -34.95 5.77 -12.52
C ASP A 709 -33.89 4.79 -11.98
N ILE A 710 -34.21 4.15 -10.86
CA ILE A 710 -33.30 3.26 -10.14
C ILE A 710 -33.70 1.79 -10.23
N ARG A 711 -34.63 1.41 -11.11
CA ARG A 711 -35.17 0.03 -11.20
C ARG A 711 -34.07 -1.02 -11.45
N GLU A 712 -33.02 -0.68 -12.18
CA GLU A 712 -31.90 -1.57 -12.42
C GLU A 712 -31.06 -1.87 -11.16
N ALA A 713 -31.16 -1.03 -10.11
CA ALA A 713 -30.51 -1.25 -8.83
C ALA A 713 -31.23 -2.25 -7.91
N PHE A 714 -32.38 -2.83 -8.36
CA PHE A 714 -33.18 -3.74 -7.53
C PHE A 714 -32.38 -4.94 -7.01
N SER A 715 -31.65 -5.63 -7.88
CA SER A 715 -30.84 -6.80 -7.51
C SER A 715 -29.76 -6.45 -6.47
N VAL A 716 -29.21 -5.26 -6.58
CA VAL A 716 -28.19 -4.76 -5.66
C VAL A 716 -28.79 -4.42 -4.30
N ALA A 717 -29.96 -3.80 -4.29
CA ALA A 717 -30.72 -3.55 -3.06
C ALA A 717 -31.08 -4.86 -2.35
N GLN A 718 -31.56 -5.89 -3.08
CA GLN A 718 -31.84 -7.21 -2.48
C GLN A 718 -30.57 -7.86 -1.87
N ASN A 719 -29.44 -7.74 -2.53
CA ASN A 719 -28.19 -8.24 -1.99
C ASN A 719 -27.76 -7.48 -0.73
N GLY A 720 -27.96 -6.16 -0.70
CA GLY A 720 -27.67 -5.31 0.45
C GLY A 720 -28.45 -5.67 1.72
N LEU A 721 -29.64 -6.25 1.58
CA LEU A 721 -30.45 -6.74 2.71
C LEU A 721 -29.82 -7.93 3.46
N ARG A 722 -28.78 -8.57 2.89
CA ARG A 722 -28.12 -9.74 3.50
C ARG A 722 -26.99 -9.39 4.47
N HIS A 723 -26.57 -8.13 4.50
CA HIS A 723 -25.45 -7.66 5.32
C HIS A 723 -25.92 -6.56 6.27
N ALA A 724 -25.54 -6.66 7.54
CA ALA A 724 -25.98 -5.73 8.57
C ALA A 724 -25.61 -4.27 8.23
N GLU A 725 -24.43 -4.06 7.66
CA GLU A 725 -23.91 -2.74 7.33
C GLU A 725 -24.67 -2.05 6.18
N THR A 726 -25.23 -2.83 5.25
CA THR A 726 -25.94 -2.30 4.07
C THR A 726 -27.45 -2.45 4.15
N PHE A 727 -27.94 -3.08 5.20
CA PHE A 727 -29.36 -3.38 5.37
C PHE A 727 -30.25 -2.13 5.34
N GLU A 728 -29.94 -1.13 6.16
CA GLU A 728 -30.74 0.08 6.27
C GLU A 728 -30.79 0.91 4.97
N PRO A 729 -29.64 1.23 4.31
CA PRO A 729 -29.70 1.96 3.04
C PRO A 729 -30.34 1.13 1.91
N ALA A 730 -30.21 -0.20 1.90
CA ALA A 730 -30.91 -1.06 0.95
C ALA A 730 -32.44 -1.00 1.15
N MET A 731 -32.91 -0.99 2.38
CA MET A 731 -34.32 -0.78 2.72
C MET A 731 -34.83 0.57 2.21
N ARG A 732 -34.08 1.65 2.46
CA ARG A 732 -34.43 3.00 1.95
C ARG A 732 -34.48 3.04 0.42
N LEU A 733 -33.55 2.36 -0.25
CA LEU A 733 -33.54 2.27 -1.70
C LEU A 733 -34.78 1.54 -2.23
N LEU A 734 -35.15 0.39 -1.64
CA LEU A 734 -36.38 -0.33 -2.00
C LEU A 734 -37.64 0.48 -1.71
N THR A 735 -37.70 1.23 -0.62
CA THR A 735 -38.82 2.13 -0.28
C THR A 735 -39.07 3.17 -1.38
N ASN A 736 -38.00 3.76 -1.93
CA ASN A 736 -38.05 4.77 -2.98
C ASN A 736 -38.22 4.21 -4.40
N MET A 737 -38.23 2.89 -4.56
CA MET A 737 -38.31 2.26 -5.87
C MET A 737 -39.75 1.98 -6.29
N PRO A 738 -40.26 2.55 -7.42
CA PRO A 738 -41.61 2.31 -7.93
C PRO A 738 -41.68 0.96 -8.63
N SER A 739 -41.56 -0.15 -7.89
CA SER A 739 -41.54 -1.51 -8.41
C SER A 739 -42.38 -2.46 -7.56
N PRO A 740 -43.21 -3.32 -8.18
CA PRO A 740 -43.92 -4.40 -7.46
C PRO A 740 -42.94 -5.31 -6.71
N ASP A 741 -41.80 -5.64 -7.34
CA ASP A 741 -40.79 -6.52 -6.75
C ASP A 741 -40.13 -5.92 -5.51
N ALA A 742 -39.94 -4.59 -5.50
CA ALA A 742 -39.42 -3.87 -4.33
C ALA A 742 -40.41 -3.92 -3.16
N GLN A 743 -41.69 -3.63 -3.41
CA GLN A 743 -42.73 -3.73 -2.37
C GLN A 743 -42.90 -5.19 -1.90
N GLN A 744 -42.82 -6.18 -2.80
CA GLN A 744 -42.85 -7.58 -2.44
C GLN A 744 -41.69 -7.96 -1.51
N SER A 745 -40.47 -7.51 -1.83
CA SER A 745 -39.31 -7.76 -0.98
C SER A 745 -39.46 -7.15 0.42
N LEU A 746 -40.01 -5.94 0.54
CA LEU A 746 -40.32 -5.30 1.83
C LEU A 746 -41.38 -6.07 2.59
N PHE A 747 -42.43 -6.55 1.89
CA PHE A 747 -43.46 -7.37 2.48
C PHE A 747 -42.90 -8.71 3.00
N ASP A 748 -42.10 -9.39 2.21
CA ASP A 748 -41.48 -10.68 2.57
C ASP A 748 -40.60 -10.55 3.82
N LEU A 749 -39.86 -9.45 3.97
CA LEU A 749 -39.10 -9.15 5.20
C LEU A 749 -40.00 -8.88 6.40
N ALA A 750 -41.09 -8.10 6.23
CA ALA A 750 -42.02 -7.82 7.29
C ALA A 750 -42.76 -9.10 7.76
N TRP A 751 -42.99 -10.03 6.81
CA TRP A 751 -43.71 -11.26 7.05
C TRP A 751 -42.87 -12.39 7.61
N ALA A 752 -41.55 -12.42 7.38
CA ALA A 752 -40.64 -13.49 7.75
C ALA A 752 -40.58 -13.70 9.27
N PRO A 753 -41.10 -14.83 9.85
CA PRO A 753 -41.17 -15.02 11.30
C PRO A 753 -39.80 -15.32 11.94
N ASP A 754 -38.84 -15.76 11.17
CA ASP A 754 -37.46 -16.09 11.54
C ASP A 754 -36.57 -14.84 11.72
N LEU A 755 -37.04 -13.68 11.23
CA LEU A 755 -36.31 -12.42 11.39
C LEU A 755 -36.61 -11.76 12.75
N GLY A 756 -35.61 -11.09 13.28
CA GLY A 756 -35.73 -10.34 14.53
C GLY A 756 -36.83 -9.26 14.48
N LYS A 757 -37.47 -9.02 15.62
CA LYS A 757 -38.58 -8.08 15.75
C LYS A 757 -38.28 -6.70 15.14
N ASN A 758 -37.12 -6.14 15.44
CA ASN A 758 -36.72 -4.81 14.96
C ASN A 758 -36.64 -4.75 13.43
N VAL A 759 -36.07 -5.81 12.79
CA VAL A 759 -35.96 -5.89 11.32
C VAL A 759 -37.34 -5.91 10.67
N ARG A 760 -38.27 -6.65 11.23
CA ARG A 760 -39.65 -6.75 10.75
C ARG A 760 -40.42 -5.42 10.95
N GLU A 761 -40.24 -4.74 12.08
CA GLU A 761 -40.84 -3.42 12.35
C GLU A 761 -40.34 -2.38 11.34
N THR A 762 -39.01 -2.31 11.11
CA THR A 762 -38.43 -1.42 10.09
C THR A 762 -38.96 -1.76 8.69
N ALA A 763 -39.13 -3.04 8.34
CA ALA A 763 -39.68 -3.46 7.06
C ALA A 763 -41.14 -3.04 6.88
N VAL A 764 -41.97 -3.09 7.95
CA VAL A 764 -43.35 -2.59 7.93
C VAL A 764 -43.39 -1.08 7.70
N GLU A 765 -42.54 -0.32 8.38
CA GLU A 765 -42.42 1.13 8.20
C GLU A 765 -42.01 1.48 6.77
N ALA A 766 -40.97 0.80 6.24
CA ALA A 766 -40.48 0.98 4.88
C ALA A 766 -41.56 0.64 3.82
N LEU A 767 -42.31 -0.44 4.02
CA LEU A 767 -43.41 -0.82 3.14
C LEU A 767 -44.53 0.24 3.20
N GLY A 768 -44.89 0.72 4.41
CA GLY A 768 -45.89 1.79 4.59
C GLY A 768 -45.47 3.06 3.85
N GLU A 769 -44.23 3.46 3.95
CA GLU A 769 -43.71 4.63 3.24
C GLU A 769 -43.71 4.42 1.72
N SER A 770 -43.30 3.23 1.23
CA SER A 770 -43.37 2.88 -0.20
C SER A 770 -44.81 2.95 -0.74
N ILE A 771 -45.78 2.44 0.02
CA ILE A 771 -47.21 2.51 -0.33
C ILE A 771 -47.68 3.97 -0.35
N ARG A 772 -47.23 4.77 0.57
CA ARG A 772 -47.59 6.21 0.65
C ARG A 772 -47.07 6.98 -0.58
N ILE A 773 -45.84 6.66 -1.05
CA ILE A 773 -45.18 7.34 -2.19
C ILE A 773 -45.71 6.82 -3.53
N HIS A 774 -45.83 5.52 -3.70
CA HIS A 774 -46.07 4.88 -5.01
C HIS A 774 -47.46 4.23 -5.15
N GLY A 775 -48.26 4.23 -4.08
CA GLY A 775 -49.48 3.42 -4.04
C GLY A 775 -49.18 1.94 -3.82
N ILE A 776 -50.24 1.13 -3.83
CA ILE A 776 -50.15 -0.32 -3.66
C ILE A 776 -49.76 -0.94 -5.00
N LEU A 777 -48.53 -1.49 -5.08
CA LEU A 777 -48.01 -2.19 -6.25
C LEU A 777 -47.94 -3.71 -6.06
N LEU A 778 -48.32 -4.21 -4.88
CA LEU A 778 -48.24 -5.64 -4.55
C LEU A 778 -49.16 -6.48 -5.42
N THR A 779 -48.77 -7.74 -5.59
CA THR A 779 -49.51 -8.70 -6.41
C THR A 779 -50.87 -9.09 -5.76
N ASN A 780 -51.85 -9.49 -6.55
CA ASN A 780 -53.11 -9.97 -6.04
C ASN A 780 -52.99 -11.17 -5.10
N SER A 781 -51.96 -12.01 -5.28
CA SER A 781 -51.67 -13.14 -4.38
C SER A 781 -51.23 -12.65 -3.01
N THR A 782 -50.37 -11.67 -2.96
CA THR A 782 -49.92 -11.04 -1.69
C THR A 782 -51.07 -10.33 -0.99
N LEU A 783 -51.90 -9.58 -1.73
CA LEU A 783 -53.07 -8.94 -1.17
C LEU A 783 -54.07 -9.94 -0.57
N ARG A 784 -54.22 -11.16 -1.16
CA ARG A 784 -55.03 -12.22 -0.54
C ARG A 784 -54.44 -12.70 0.78
N ILE A 785 -53.14 -12.91 0.84
CA ILE A 785 -52.45 -13.27 2.10
C ILE A 785 -52.72 -12.21 3.18
N ILE A 786 -52.58 -10.93 2.85
CA ILE A 786 -52.87 -9.82 3.77
C ILE A 786 -54.35 -9.85 4.23
N ASN A 787 -55.26 -10.12 3.33
CA ASN A 787 -56.67 -10.21 3.66
C ASN A 787 -57.00 -11.41 4.57
N ASP A 788 -56.37 -12.55 4.32
CA ASP A 788 -56.45 -13.73 5.19
C ASP A 788 -55.89 -13.45 6.58
N MET A 789 -54.77 -12.72 6.68
CA MET A 789 -54.19 -12.24 7.95
C MET A 789 -55.17 -11.32 8.68
N TYR A 790 -55.79 -10.39 7.97
CA TYR A 790 -56.81 -9.51 8.54
C TYR A 790 -57.97 -10.31 9.17
N ASN A 791 -58.47 -11.34 8.48
CA ASN A 791 -59.51 -12.24 8.95
C ASN A 791 -59.10 -13.07 10.20
N ILE A 792 -57.80 -13.44 10.28
CA ILE A 792 -57.23 -14.15 11.42
C ILE A 792 -57.05 -13.19 12.60
N SER A 793 -56.58 -11.96 12.34
CA SER A 793 -56.29 -10.95 13.37
C SER A 793 -57.55 -10.55 14.17
N SER A 794 -58.70 -10.56 13.50
CA SER A 794 -59.98 -10.31 14.16
C SER A 794 -60.33 -11.35 15.20
N ARG A 795 -59.67 -12.54 15.22
CA ARG A 795 -59.94 -13.64 16.15
C ARG A 795 -59.00 -13.74 17.37
N GLY A 796 -58.09 -12.80 17.53
CA GLY A 796 -57.21 -12.69 18.69
C GLY A 796 -56.06 -13.68 18.71
N GLY A 797 -54.82 -13.24 18.57
CA GLY A 797 -53.60 -14.10 18.63
C GLY A 797 -52.41 -13.62 17.83
N GLN A 798 -52.47 -12.46 17.19
CA GLN A 798 -51.41 -11.98 16.33
C GLN A 798 -50.38 -11.10 17.05
N SER A 799 -49.16 -11.11 16.53
CA SER A 799 -48.09 -10.20 16.97
C SER A 799 -48.46 -8.74 16.71
N SER A 800 -47.84 -7.80 17.41
CA SER A 800 -48.00 -6.36 17.17
C SER A 800 -47.64 -5.97 15.75
N ILE A 801 -46.64 -6.64 15.18
CA ILE A 801 -46.13 -6.42 13.83
C ILE A 801 -47.16 -6.81 12.78
N ASP A 802 -47.79 -7.98 12.92
CA ASP A 802 -48.82 -8.46 11.97
C ASP A 802 -49.99 -7.51 11.93
N ARG A 803 -50.40 -6.93 13.10
CA ARG A 803 -51.42 -5.92 13.17
C ARG A 803 -51.01 -4.63 12.48
N SER A 804 -49.80 -4.17 12.66
CA SER A 804 -49.29 -2.98 11.98
C SER A 804 -49.24 -3.18 10.46
N LEU A 805 -48.79 -4.36 9.99
CA LEU A 805 -48.79 -4.71 8.57
C LEU A 805 -50.18 -4.68 7.97
N VAL A 806 -51.13 -5.30 8.62
CA VAL A 806 -52.56 -5.29 8.18
C VAL A 806 -53.13 -3.85 8.19
N ALA A 807 -52.76 -3.02 9.14
CA ALA A 807 -53.25 -1.64 9.24
C ALA A 807 -52.83 -0.76 8.04
N LEU A 808 -51.71 -1.05 7.37
CA LEU A 808 -51.27 -0.33 6.17
C LEU A 808 -52.25 -0.42 4.99
N PHE A 809 -53.05 -1.50 4.94
CA PHE A 809 -54.01 -1.77 3.86
C PHE A 809 -55.47 -1.45 4.23
N GLN A 810 -55.70 -0.94 5.43
CA GLN A 810 -57.03 -0.50 5.82
C GLN A 810 -57.31 0.90 5.25
N PRO A 811 -58.53 1.18 4.72
CA PRO A 811 -58.89 2.52 4.35
C PRO A 811 -58.82 3.42 5.61
N PRO A 812 -58.37 4.68 5.47
CA PRO A 812 -58.30 5.61 6.57
C PRO A 812 -59.68 5.63 7.24
N ARG A 813 -59.77 5.29 8.52
CA ARG A 813 -61.01 5.42 9.29
C ARG A 813 -61.45 6.88 9.15
N GLN A 814 -62.55 7.12 8.42
CA GLN A 814 -63.20 8.41 8.46
C GLN A 814 -63.42 8.75 9.94
N SER A 815 -62.73 9.79 10.40
CA SER A 815 -62.86 10.22 11.79
C SER A 815 -64.36 10.47 12.07
N ALA A 816 -64.88 9.78 13.08
CA ALA A 816 -66.26 9.96 13.55
C ALA A 816 -66.56 11.39 14.10
N ALA A 817 -65.76 12.38 13.67
CA ALA A 817 -65.93 13.80 13.99
C ALA A 817 -66.82 14.54 13.00
N ALA A 818 -67.31 13.89 11.91
CA ALA A 818 -68.29 14.53 11.00
C ALA A 818 -69.74 14.34 11.40
N ASP A 819 -70.09 13.36 12.29
CA ASP A 819 -71.45 13.07 12.68
C ASP A 819 -71.93 13.89 13.90
N ALA A 820 -71.05 14.78 14.41
CA ALA A 820 -71.53 15.66 15.59
C ALA A 820 -71.89 17.07 15.18
N GLN A 821 -71.99 17.41 13.89
CA GLN A 821 -72.41 18.76 13.44
C GLN A 821 -73.73 18.81 12.72
N GLU A 822 -74.48 17.71 12.65
CA GLU A 822 -75.94 17.79 12.14
C GLU A 822 -76.99 17.65 13.17
N THR A 823 -76.72 17.85 14.48
CA THR A 823 -77.68 17.96 15.47
C THR A 823 -77.44 19.19 16.38
N ASN A 824 -77.67 20.40 15.81
CA ASN A 824 -78.16 21.59 16.56
C ASN A 824 -78.80 22.57 15.58
#